data_46184f51536321c55a6c9a2b99fb2f4c
#
_entry.id   46184f51536321c55a6c9a2b99fb2f4c
#
_cell.length_a   1.000
_cell.length_b   1.000
_cell.length_c   1.000
_cell.angle_alpha   90.00
_cell.angle_beta   90.00
_cell.angle_gamma   90.00
#
_symmetry.space_group_name_H-M   'P 1'
#
loop_
_entity.id
_entity.type
_entity.pdbx_description
1 polymer ?
#
loop_
_entity_poly.entity_id
_entity_poly.type
_entity_poly.pdbx_seq_one_letter_code
_entity_poly.pdbx_strand_id
1 'polypeptide(L)'
;TDNKHNTLERDLSRRWSKTLRQKYRWGKMGAMKEQYTKIHNLSVSNKLLNFVNEELLKDTNISSEKFWEGFDQVVHELAPKNKELLKIREDLQKKIDDWHIANKGNEINLEEYKKFLKEIDYLKEVGPDFKIKTNNVDEEITSIAGPQLVVPIMNERYALNAANARWMSLYDSLYGTDVIEQSEDSATQRYDPLRGEMVIKYGRDFLEKYFPLENFEWHNITGFKIDNGSLTVLKDSNKSSLKNKDKYIGHRGEANDPSAIILKNNNLHIEIIIDPNAFSAQQDPAKISDIIVEAAVSTICDNEDSVAAVDADDKVICYRNWLGLMKGDLKSTFEKNGKTYERKLNPDRSYISKDGKGLKLHGRSLLLVRNVGHLMTNSAITLKDGSEIPEGIMDAFITSAACLHDIKKKGNSRTGSIYIVKPKMHGPDETSFTDLIFTKVEEVLGLEKYTCKIGIMDEERRTSSNLKECIRTLQNRVFFINTGFLDRTGDEMHTSMEAGPMIKKGDMKSSKWIGAYENNNVDIGLQCGLSGKAQIGKGMWAMPDKMKEMMEQKTGHLNAGANCAWVPSPTAAALHALHYHEINIFEKQKEIQKRESAKLDDLLTIPVADRPNWSMEEINSEISNSAQTLLGYVVRWIDHGVGCSKVPDINNVGLMEDRATLRISSQHIANWIHHDICTKSQVMEVMKKMAKIVDDQNKNDGAYTRSGRGSYEMMSENFEQSIAFKTACDLIFKGKEQPSGYTEPLLHLNRLLKKSSQN
;
A
#
# COMPACT_ATOMS: atom_id res chain seq x y z
N THR A 1 -47.27 -20.01 -3.88
CA THR A 1 -46.00 -20.53 -4.49
C THR A 1 -44.76 -19.83 -3.90
N ASP A 2 -44.91 -18.62 -3.35
CA ASP A 2 -43.77 -17.80 -2.86
C ASP A 2 -43.25 -18.20 -1.45
N ASN A 3 -44.07 -18.92 -0.66
CA ASN A 3 -43.66 -19.32 0.69
C ASN A 3 -42.74 -20.57 0.72
N LYS A 4 -42.69 -21.36 -0.36
CA LYS A 4 -41.79 -22.52 -0.46
C LYS A 4 -40.39 -22.16 -0.93
N HIS A 5 -40.25 -21.10 -1.73
CA HIS A 5 -38.91 -20.62 -2.18
C HIS A 5 -38.11 -20.01 -1.02
N ASN A 6 -38.74 -19.15 -0.22
CA ASN A 6 -38.10 -18.52 0.95
C ASN A 6 -37.69 -19.53 2.05
N THR A 7 -38.40 -20.68 2.16
CA THR A 7 -38.03 -21.73 3.13
C THR A 7 -36.87 -22.58 2.64
N LEU A 8 -36.77 -22.82 1.32
CA LEU A 8 -35.66 -23.53 0.71
C LEU A 8 -34.33 -22.72 0.76
N GLU A 9 -34.39 -21.42 0.52
CA GLU A 9 -33.22 -20.53 0.62
C GLU A 9 -32.72 -20.41 2.05
N ARG A 10 -33.61 -20.29 3.04
CA ARG A 10 -33.21 -20.28 4.47
C ARG A 10 -32.64 -21.61 4.93
N ASP A 11 -33.15 -22.73 4.40
CA ASP A 11 -32.63 -24.07 4.73
C ASP A 11 -31.29 -24.35 3.98
N LEU A 12 -31.11 -23.83 2.77
CA LEU A 12 -29.85 -23.87 2.04
C LEU A 12 -28.79 -23.05 2.78
N SER A 13 -29.09 -21.80 3.18
CA SER A 13 -28.17 -20.96 3.96
C SER A 13 -27.75 -21.60 5.29
N ARG A 14 -28.70 -22.23 6.02
CA ARG A 14 -28.38 -22.98 7.25
C ARG A 14 -27.60 -24.28 7.00
N ARG A 15 -27.87 -24.98 5.91
CA ARG A 15 -27.09 -26.18 5.50
C ARG A 15 -25.68 -25.80 5.05
N TRP A 16 -25.51 -24.68 4.35
CA TRP A 16 -24.21 -24.18 3.92
C TRP A 16 -23.35 -23.70 5.07
N SER A 17 -23.91 -23.03 6.06
CA SER A 17 -23.19 -22.66 7.28
C SER A 17 -22.74 -23.89 8.08
N LYS A 18 -23.56 -24.97 8.11
CA LYS A 18 -23.17 -26.26 8.70
C LYS A 18 -22.09 -26.98 7.87
N THR A 19 -22.18 -26.95 6.54
CA THR A 19 -21.21 -27.61 5.64
C THR A 19 -19.89 -26.87 5.65
N LEU A 20 -19.88 -25.52 5.72
CA LEU A 20 -18.68 -24.71 5.92
C LEU A 20 -18.06 -25.00 7.29
N ARG A 21 -18.86 -25.08 8.37
CA ARG A 21 -18.37 -25.48 9.71
C ARG A 21 -17.88 -26.93 9.74
N GLN A 22 -18.49 -27.83 8.98
CA GLN A 22 -18.02 -29.21 8.85
C GLN A 22 -16.73 -29.29 8.02
N LYS A 23 -16.62 -28.59 6.89
CA LYS A 23 -15.36 -28.50 6.10
C LYS A 23 -14.24 -27.81 6.89
N TYR A 24 -14.57 -26.79 7.68
CA TYR A 24 -13.62 -26.19 8.63
C TYR A 24 -13.14 -27.16 9.71
N ARG A 25 -14.03 -28.06 10.17
CA ARG A 25 -13.70 -29.14 11.09
C ARG A 25 -12.83 -30.24 10.43
N TRP A 26 -13.01 -30.51 9.13
CA TRP A 26 -12.24 -31.51 8.37
C TRP A 26 -10.85 -30.97 7.98
N GLY A 27 -10.70 -29.69 7.65
CA GLY A 27 -9.40 -29.04 7.44
C GLY A 27 -8.52 -29.06 8.71
N LYS A 28 -9.13 -29.07 9.90
CA LYS A 28 -8.42 -29.27 11.17
C LYS A 28 -7.91 -30.73 11.41
N MET A 29 -8.35 -31.71 10.62
CA MET A 29 -7.97 -33.13 10.82
C MET A 29 -6.77 -33.59 10.00
N GLY A 30 -6.28 -32.81 9.04
CA GLY A 30 -5.17 -33.22 8.14
C GLY A 30 -3.88 -32.39 8.28
N ALA A 31 -3.88 -31.25 8.98
CA ALA A 31 -2.65 -30.52 9.29
C ALA A 31 -1.86 -31.26 10.39
N MET A 32 -0.52 -31.32 10.29
CA MET A 32 0.31 -31.60 11.46
C MET A 32 -0.27 -30.77 12.61
N LYS A 33 -0.67 -31.46 13.72
CA LYS A 33 -1.37 -30.78 14.83
C LYS A 33 -0.53 -29.61 15.28
N GLU A 34 -0.91 -28.41 14.86
CA GLU A 34 -0.35 -27.19 15.41
C GLU A 34 -0.54 -27.26 16.93
N GLN A 35 0.55 -27.15 17.65
CA GLN A 35 0.52 -27.24 19.11
C GLN A 35 0.20 -25.89 19.67
N TYR A 36 -0.79 -25.86 20.58
CA TYR A 36 -1.19 -24.65 21.29
C TYR A 36 -0.87 -24.78 22.76
N THR A 37 -0.39 -23.68 23.33
CA THR A 37 -0.19 -23.56 24.79
C THR A 37 -1.24 -22.60 25.34
N LYS A 38 -1.85 -22.99 26.45
CA LYS A 38 -2.79 -22.12 27.16
C LYS A 38 -2.04 -21.10 27.99
N ILE A 39 -2.31 -19.84 27.74
CA ILE A 39 -1.77 -18.69 28.47
C ILE A 39 -2.96 -17.83 28.94
N HIS A 40 -3.19 -17.79 30.26
CA HIS A 40 -4.39 -17.19 30.85
C HIS A 40 -5.69 -17.76 30.20
N ASN A 41 -6.49 -16.93 29.55
CA ASN A 41 -7.70 -17.34 28.84
C ASN A 41 -7.50 -17.55 27.34
N LEU A 42 -6.26 -17.43 26.85
CA LEU A 42 -5.90 -17.60 25.44
C LEU A 42 -5.32 -19.00 25.20
N SER A 43 -5.56 -19.54 23.99
CA SER A 43 -4.78 -20.66 23.46
C SER A 43 -3.93 -20.13 22.31
N VAL A 44 -2.62 -20.09 22.49
CA VAL A 44 -1.67 -19.47 21.57
C VAL A 44 -0.90 -20.55 20.83
N SER A 45 -0.77 -20.45 19.51
CA SER A 45 0.11 -21.30 18.71
C SER A 45 1.53 -21.26 19.27
N ASN A 46 2.17 -22.41 19.46
CA ASN A 46 3.51 -22.48 20.02
C ASN A 46 4.54 -21.70 19.17
N LYS A 47 4.35 -21.64 17.86
CA LYS A 47 5.23 -20.87 16.97
C LYS A 47 5.17 -19.37 17.28
N LEU A 48 3.96 -18.84 17.42
CA LEU A 48 3.75 -17.44 17.79
C LEU A 48 4.22 -17.18 19.22
N LEU A 49 3.91 -18.08 20.16
CA LEU A 49 4.32 -17.94 21.56
C LEU A 49 5.84 -17.87 21.71
N ASN A 50 6.56 -18.78 21.05
CA ASN A 50 8.02 -18.81 21.07
C ASN A 50 8.60 -17.54 20.45
N PHE A 51 8.07 -17.11 19.30
CA PHE A 51 8.50 -15.85 18.67
C PHE A 51 8.31 -14.66 19.63
N VAL A 52 7.15 -14.54 20.27
CA VAL A 52 6.87 -13.42 21.17
C VAL A 52 7.82 -13.46 22.39
N ASN A 53 7.98 -14.62 23.02
CA ASN A 53 8.74 -14.73 24.27
C ASN A 53 10.26 -14.67 24.03
N GLU A 54 10.77 -15.30 22.98
CA GLU A 54 12.20 -15.50 22.78
C GLU A 54 12.84 -14.47 21.83
N GLU A 55 12.07 -13.88 20.94
CA GLU A 55 12.58 -12.94 19.94
C GLU A 55 12.03 -11.52 20.14
N LEU A 56 10.69 -11.37 20.20
CA LEU A 56 10.01 -10.06 20.24
C LEU A 56 10.28 -9.30 21.53
N LEU A 57 10.06 -9.92 22.68
CA LEU A 57 10.19 -9.29 24.00
C LEU A 57 11.63 -9.32 24.54
N LYS A 58 12.51 -10.09 23.90
CA LYS A 58 13.92 -10.14 24.29
C LYS A 58 14.54 -8.73 24.21
N ASP A 59 15.31 -8.36 25.25
CA ASP A 59 15.98 -7.06 25.37
C ASP A 59 15.01 -5.85 25.45
N THR A 60 13.72 -6.10 25.68
CA THR A 60 12.74 -5.07 26.05
C THR A 60 12.61 -4.98 27.59
N ASN A 61 11.92 -3.96 28.09
CA ASN A 61 11.64 -3.81 29.52
C ASN A 61 10.31 -4.48 29.92
N ILE A 62 9.73 -5.30 29.05
CA ILE A 62 8.42 -5.93 29.25
C ILE A 62 8.64 -7.43 29.45
N SER A 63 8.22 -7.96 30.60
CA SER A 63 8.23 -9.39 30.83
C SER A 63 7.14 -10.08 30.01
N SER A 64 7.38 -11.33 29.63
CA SER A 64 6.41 -12.17 28.95
C SER A 64 5.09 -12.26 29.73
N GLU A 65 5.15 -12.42 31.06
CA GLU A 65 3.98 -12.48 31.94
C GLU A 65 3.14 -11.18 31.84
N LYS A 66 3.76 -10.03 32.00
CA LYS A 66 3.07 -8.72 31.89
C LYS A 66 2.46 -8.51 30.50
N PHE A 67 3.17 -8.90 29.45
CA PHE A 67 2.66 -8.79 28.08
C PHE A 67 1.41 -9.63 27.89
N TRP A 68 1.46 -10.94 28.22
CA TRP A 68 0.35 -11.84 27.99
C TRP A 68 -0.85 -11.57 28.89
N GLU A 69 -0.62 -11.16 30.15
CA GLU A 69 -1.70 -10.74 31.05
C GLU A 69 -2.46 -9.53 30.48
N GLY A 70 -1.71 -8.47 30.12
CA GLY A 70 -2.32 -7.27 29.55
C GLY A 70 -2.99 -7.54 28.20
N PHE A 71 -2.37 -8.35 27.35
CA PHE A 71 -2.92 -8.74 26.07
C PHE A 71 -4.23 -9.54 26.21
N ASP A 72 -4.27 -10.52 27.13
CA ASP A 72 -5.47 -11.31 27.41
C ASP A 72 -6.64 -10.42 27.87
N GLN A 73 -6.38 -9.51 28.83
CA GLN A 73 -7.39 -8.58 29.32
C GLN A 73 -7.94 -7.69 28.19
N VAL A 74 -7.07 -7.06 27.44
CA VAL A 74 -7.47 -6.12 26.37
C VAL A 74 -8.20 -6.83 25.24
N VAL A 75 -7.73 -7.97 24.82
CA VAL A 75 -8.38 -8.72 23.73
C VAL A 75 -9.81 -9.14 24.11
N HIS A 76 -10.03 -9.61 25.32
CA HIS A 76 -11.36 -9.98 25.80
C HIS A 76 -12.30 -8.79 26.03
N GLU A 77 -11.74 -7.60 26.32
CA GLU A 77 -12.48 -6.33 26.37
C GLU A 77 -12.89 -5.88 24.96
N LEU A 78 -11.99 -5.96 23.99
CA LEU A 78 -12.15 -5.32 22.68
C LEU A 78 -12.79 -6.25 21.61
N ALA A 79 -12.61 -7.57 21.69
CA ALA A 79 -13.17 -8.47 20.69
C ALA A 79 -14.70 -8.41 20.57
N PRO A 80 -15.48 -8.26 21.67
CA PRO A 80 -16.92 -8.03 21.56
C PRO A 80 -17.30 -6.73 20.84
N LYS A 81 -16.55 -5.64 21.09
CA LYS A 81 -16.77 -4.34 20.42
C LYS A 81 -16.44 -4.44 18.93
N ASN A 82 -15.37 -5.13 18.57
CA ASN A 82 -15.02 -5.41 17.18
C ASN A 82 -16.17 -6.12 16.46
N LYS A 83 -16.72 -7.15 17.09
CA LYS A 83 -17.85 -7.92 16.55
C LYS A 83 -19.13 -7.07 16.39
N GLU A 84 -19.37 -6.16 17.33
CA GLU A 84 -20.50 -5.22 17.26
C GLU A 84 -20.35 -4.26 16.07
N LEU A 85 -19.17 -3.69 15.86
CA LEU A 85 -18.89 -2.80 14.73
C LEU A 85 -19.07 -3.50 13.38
N LEU A 86 -18.64 -4.76 13.27
CA LEU A 86 -18.88 -5.57 12.06
C LEU A 86 -20.37 -5.82 11.84
N LYS A 87 -21.13 -6.07 12.89
CA LYS A 87 -22.59 -6.20 12.79
C LYS A 87 -23.23 -4.89 12.33
N ILE A 88 -22.76 -3.74 12.79
CA ILE A 88 -23.26 -2.44 12.33
C ILE A 88 -23.06 -2.28 10.82
N ARG A 89 -21.92 -2.75 10.25
CA ARG A 89 -21.72 -2.74 8.80
C ARG A 89 -22.82 -3.53 8.06
N GLU A 90 -23.09 -4.75 8.52
CA GLU A 90 -24.13 -5.61 7.94
C GLU A 90 -25.53 -5.01 8.06
N ASP A 91 -25.86 -4.47 9.23
CA ASP A 91 -27.17 -3.84 9.48
C ASP A 91 -27.38 -2.59 8.60
N LEU A 92 -26.33 -1.77 8.41
CA LEU A 92 -26.36 -0.60 7.52
C LEU A 92 -26.49 -1.01 6.05
N GLN A 93 -25.72 -2.01 5.61
CA GLN A 93 -25.80 -2.54 4.25
C GLN A 93 -27.22 -3.02 3.94
N LYS A 94 -27.79 -3.81 4.86
CA LYS A 94 -29.18 -4.30 4.69
C LYS A 94 -30.17 -3.15 4.54
N LYS A 95 -30.08 -2.10 5.36
CA LYS A 95 -30.98 -0.94 5.27
C LYS A 95 -30.83 -0.21 3.93
N ILE A 96 -29.60 -0.08 3.42
CA ILE A 96 -29.31 0.55 2.12
C ILE A 96 -29.86 -0.31 0.99
N ASP A 97 -29.66 -1.62 1.04
CA ASP A 97 -30.25 -2.56 0.07
C ASP A 97 -31.79 -2.45 0.04
N ASP A 98 -32.43 -2.51 1.22
CA ASP A 98 -33.88 -2.39 1.35
C ASP A 98 -34.39 -1.05 0.76
N TRP A 99 -33.65 0.05 0.96
CA TRP A 99 -34.01 1.36 0.40
C TRP A 99 -33.92 1.36 -1.14
N HIS A 100 -32.86 0.83 -1.72
CA HIS A 100 -32.71 0.74 -3.16
C HIS A 100 -33.73 -0.19 -3.80
N ILE A 101 -34.03 -1.31 -3.17
CA ILE A 101 -35.09 -2.24 -3.63
C ILE A 101 -36.45 -1.55 -3.65
N ALA A 102 -36.77 -0.79 -2.60
CA ALA A 102 -38.04 -0.06 -2.51
C ALA A 102 -38.15 1.06 -3.56
N ASN A 103 -37.05 1.62 -4.00
CA ASN A 103 -36.97 2.69 -5.00
C ASN A 103 -36.61 2.19 -6.41
N LYS A 104 -36.58 0.88 -6.64
CA LYS A 104 -36.17 0.29 -7.90
C LYS A 104 -37.00 0.81 -9.09
N GLY A 105 -36.32 1.25 -10.12
CA GLY A 105 -36.92 1.79 -11.34
C GLY A 105 -37.26 3.28 -11.29
N ASN A 106 -37.06 3.95 -10.17
CA ASN A 106 -37.12 5.39 -10.04
C ASN A 106 -35.73 6.02 -10.19
N GLU A 107 -35.68 7.26 -10.67
CA GLU A 107 -34.46 8.05 -10.60
C GLU A 107 -34.11 8.32 -9.11
N ILE A 108 -32.84 8.16 -8.76
CA ILE A 108 -32.38 8.35 -7.38
C ILE A 108 -32.46 9.83 -7.02
N ASN A 109 -33.41 10.18 -6.13
CA ASN A 109 -33.47 11.51 -5.54
C ASN A 109 -32.38 11.65 -4.47
N LEU A 110 -31.33 12.40 -4.76
CA LEU A 110 -30.17 12.55 -3.88
C LEU A 110 -30.52 13.17 -2.52
N GLU A 111 -31.47 14.12 -2.46
CA GLU A 111 -31.88 14.75 -1.20
C GLU A 111 -32.61 13.75 -0.28
N GLU A 112 -33.49 12.94 -0.84
CA GLU A 112 -34.17 11.86 -0.10
C GLU A 112 -33.17 10.80 0.34
N TYR A 113 -32.22 10.44 -0.52
CA TYR A 113 -31.17 9.49 -0.19
C TYR A 113 -30.25 9.99 0.95
N LYS A 114 -29.83 11.26 0.90
CA LYS A 114 -29.05 11.87 1.99
C LYS A 114 -29.81 11.91 3.31
N LYS A 115 -31.11 12.25 3.25
CA LYS A 115 -31.98 12.23 4.44
C LYS A 115 -32.04 10.83 5.05
N PHE A 116 -32.29 9.82 4.22
CA PHE A 116 -32.29 8.42 4.62
C PHE A 116 -30.96 8.00 5.26
N LEU A 117 -29.82 8.33 4.61
CA LEU A 117 -28.48 8.00 5.14
C LEU A 117 -28.22 8.65 6.52
N LYS A 118 -28.76 9.84 6.78
CA LYS A 118 -28.71 10.48 8.11
C LYS A 118 -29.60 9.77 9.11
N GLU A 119 -30.81 9.40 8.72
CA GLU A 119 -31.80 8.70 9.60
C GLU A 119 -31.26 7.35 10.07
N ILE A 120 -30.51 6.62 9.24
CA ILE A 120 -29.91 5.34 9.62
C ILE A 120 -28.54 5.47 10.28
N ASP A 121 -28.06 6.70 10.53
CA ASP A 121 -26.75 7.01 11.14
C ASP A 121 -25.53 6.60 10.29
N TYR A 122 -25.72 6.45 8.96
CA TYR A 122 -24.64 6.23 8.01
C TYR A 122 -23.82 7.52 7.80
N LEU A 123 -24.51 8.66 7.65
CA LEU A 123 -23.92 9.98 7.65
C LEU A 123 -24.01 10.58 9.05
N LYS A 124 -22.86 10.90 9.62
CA LYS A 124 -22.74 11.53 10.94
C LYS A 124 -22.93 13.05 10.86
N GLU A 125 -23.37 13.64 11.94
CA GLU A 125 -23.40 15.09 12.09
C GLU A 125 -21.96 15.64 12.09
N VAL A 126 -21.72 16.69 11.29
CA VAL A 126 -20.42 17.33 11.21
C VAL A 126 -20.25 18.28 12.40
N GLY A 127 -19.29 17.99 13.25
CA GLY A 127 -18.95 18.84 14.40
C GLY A 127 -18.23 20.13 14.00
N PRO A 128 -17.91 21.01 14.98
CA PRO A 128 -17.24 22.27 14.75
C PRO A 128 -15.85 22.08 14.11
N ASP A 129 -15.30 23.14 13.54
CA ASP A 129 -13.96 23.12 12.96
C ASP A 129 -12.89 22.85 14.03
N PHE A 130 -11.86 22.13 13.62
CA PHE A 130 -10.72 21.81 14.47
C PHE A 130 -9.45 21.66 13.63
N LYS A 131 -8.32 21.61 14.33
CA LYS A 131 -7.02 21.28 13.76
C LYS A 131 -6.45 20.07 14.51
N ILE A 132 -5.76 19.20 13.79
CA ILE A 132 -5.09 18.05 14.41
C ILE A 132 -4.03 18.51 15.42
N LYS A 133 -3.83 17.69 16.44
CA LYS A 133 -2.91 17.95 17.56
C LYS A 133 -1.74 16.98 17.61
N THR A 134 -1.59 16.15 16.57
CA THR A 134 -0.49 15.21 16.46
C THR A 134 0.86 15.93 16.60
N ASN A 135 1.73 15.38 17.40
CA ASN A 135 3.06 15.92 17.68
C ASN A 135 4.09 14.78 17.67
N ASN A 136 5.37 15.12 17.85
CA ASN A 136 6.49 14.15 17.81
C ASN A 136 6.47 13.30 16.52
N VAL A 137 6.33 13.96 15.38
CA VAL A 137 6.26 13.34 14.05
C VAL A 137 7.54 13.64 13.30
N ASP A 138 8.12 12.64 12.67
CA ASP A 138 9.37 12.76 11.90
C ASP A 138 9.19 13.66 10.67
N GLU A 139 10.30 14.26 10.22
CA GLU A 139 10.31 15.22 9.10
C GLU A 139 9.83 14.61 7.79
N GLU A 140 10.04 13.32 7.59
CA GLU A 140 9.57 12.54 6.46
C GLU A 140 8.05 12.55 6.31
N ILE A 141 7.34 12.83 7.40
CA ILE A 141 5.88 12.95 7.42
C ILE A 141 5.45 14.41 7.34
N THR A 142 6.18 15.32 8.02
CA THR A 142 5.72 16.69 8.24
C THR A 142 6.20 17.69 7.19
N SER A 143 7.45 17.58 6.75
CA SER A 143 8.11 18.63 5.96
C SER A 143 8.82 18.14 4.70
N ILE A 144 9.05 16.84 4.56
CA ILE A 144 9.68 16.26 3.37
C ILE A 144 8.60 15.57 2.54
N ALA A 145 8.16 16.24 1.48
CA ALA A 145 7.27 15.62 0.50
C ALA A 145 8.08 14.73 -0.46
N GLY A 146 7.59 13.54 -0.74
CA GLY A 146 8.29 12.61 -1.63
C GLY A 146 7.54 11.31 -1.86
N PRO A 147 8.09 10.41 -2.69
CA PRO A 147 7.50 9.11 -2.97
C PRO A 147 7.36 8.25 -1.71
N GLN A 148 6.31 7.44 -1.69
CA GLN A 148 6.09 6.43 -0.67
C GLN A 148 6.04 5.04 -1.31
N LEU A 149 6.89 4.12 -0.85
CA LEU A 149 6.85 2.71 -1.26
C LEU A 149 5.83 1.94 -0.42
N VAL A 150 5.27 0.91 -1.03
CA VAL A 150 4.54 -0.16 -0.33
C VAL A 150 5.23 -1.47 -0.65
N VAL A 151 5.54 -2.26 0.37
CA VAL A 151 6.29 -3.52 0.22
C VAL A 151 5.66 -4.62 1.05
N PRO A 152 5.47 -5.86 0.49
CA PRO A 152 5.03 -7.00 1.28
C PRO A 152 6.09 -7.36 2.31
N ILE A 153 5.77 -7.21 3.60
CA ILE A 153 6.73 -7.48 4.69
C ILE A 153 7.14 -8.95 4.78
N MET A 154 6.36 -9.84 4.22
CA MET A 154 6.64 -11.28 4.21
C MET A 154 7.92 -11.61 3.42
N ASN A 155 8.33 -10.76 2.48
CA ASN A 155 9.56 -10.94 1.71
C ASN A 155 10.68 -10.05 2.27
N GLU A 156 11.61 -10.65 3.02
CA GLU A 156 12.74 -9.96 3.68
C GLU A 156 13.61 -9.16 2.72
N ARG A 157 13.89 -9.73 1.52
CA ARG A 157 14.72 -9.08 0.51
C ARG A 157 14.04 -7.83 -0.05
N TYR A 158 12.73 -7.90 -0.30
CA TYR A 158 11.97 -6.75 -0.78
C TYR A 158 11.85 -5.68 0.30
N ALA A 159 11.64 -6.08 1.56
CA ALA A 159 11.60 -5.15 2.69
C ALA A 159 12.93 -4.39 2.85
N LEU A 160 14.06 -5.09 2.76
CA LEU A 160 15.40 -4.48 2.80
C LEU A 160 15.65 -3.55 1.60
N ASN A 161 15.26 -3.96 0.38
CA ASN A 161 15.37 -3.12 -0.80
C ASN A 161 14.58 -1.81 -0.64
N ALA A 162 13.36 -1.91 -0.15
CA ALA A 162 12.51 -0.74 0.06
C ALA A 162 13.06 0.18 1.15
N ALA A 163 13.52 -0.38 2.28
CA ALA A 163 14.15 0.41 3.35
C ALA A 163 15.40 1.17 2.85
N ASN A 164 16.18 0.56 1.97
CA ASN A 164 17.38 1.16 1.39
C ASN A 164 17.11 2.08 0.19
N ALA A 165 15.89 2.13 -0.32
CA ALA A 165 15.52 2.93 -1.49
C ALA A 165 15.37 4.43 -1.20
N ARG A 166 15.76 4.90 0.00
CA ARG A 166 15.82 6.34 0.31
C ARG A 166 16.77 7.07 -0.67
N TRP A 167 17.87 6.45 -1.06
CA TRP A 167 18.87 7.02 -1.94
C TRP A 167 19.09 6.11 -3.15
N MET A 168 18.76 6.62 -4.33
CA MET A 168 18.73 5.85 -5.56
C MET A 168 19.53 6.54 -6.65
N SER A 169 20.24 5.74 -7.45
CA SER A 169 20.90 6.21 -8.68
C SER A 169 19.86 6.70 -9.69
N LEU A 170 19.96 7.95 -10.11
CA LEU A 170 19.16 8.47 -11.21
C LEU A 170 19.62 7.87 -12.55
N TYR A 171 20.92 7.74 -12.75
CA TYR A 171 21.47 7.18 -14.01
C TYR A 171 21.01 5.75 -14.23
N ASP A 172 21.10 4.88 -13.22
CA ASP A 172 20.60 3.50 -13.29
C ASP A 172 19.09 3.45 -13.52
N SER A 173 18.33 4.34 -12.86
CA SER A 173 16.86 4.38 -12.99
C SER A 173 16.43 4.84 -14.38
N LEU A 174 17.14 5.76 -15.00
CA LEU A 174 16.89 6.20 -16.36
C LEU A 174 17.32 5.15 -17.38
N TYR A 175 18.53 4.60 -17.21
CA TYR A 175 19.07 3.59 -18.14
C TYR A 175 18.26 2.30 -18.12
N GLY A 176 17.72 1.90 -16.97
CA GLY A 176 16.99 0.65 -16.78
C GLY A 176 15.51 0.69 -17.16
N THR A 177 14.97 1.82 -17.66
CA THR A 177 13.53 2.01 -17.90
C THR A 177 13.25 2.59 -19.30
N ASP A 178 11.99 2.66 -19.65
CA ASP A 178 11.50 3.23 -20.92
C ASP A 178 11.47 4.77 -20.97
N VAL A 179 11.93 5.46 -19.90
CA VAL A 179 12.07 6.93 -19.90
C VAL A 179 13.08 7.39 -20.95
N ILE A 180 14.17 6.65 -21.10
CA ILE A 180 15.12 6.82 -22.21
C ILE A 180 14.83 5.74 -23.24
N GLU A 181 14.49 6.14 -24.45
CA GLU A 181 14.16 5.22 -25.54
C GLU A 181 15.30 4.24 -25.84
N GLN A 182 14.94 2.99 -26.08
CA GLN A 182 15.89 1.98 -26.55
C GLN A 182 15.94 2.03 -28.07
N SER A 183 17.14 1.97 -28.65
CA SER A 183 17.29 1.74 -30.07
C SER A 183 16.87 0.31 -30.44
N GLU A 184 16.33 0.10 -31.64
CA GLU A 184 15.90 -1.23 -32.12
C GLU A 184 17.07 -2.24 -32.15
N ASP A 185 18.31 -1.75 -32.28
CA ASP A 185 19.54 -2.57 -32.25
C ASP A 185 20.01 -2.96 -30.84
N SER A 186 19.42 -2.42 -29.76
CA SER A 186 19.84 -2.66 -28.38
C SER A 186 19.33 -3.97 -27.77
N ALA A 187 18.81 -4.89 -28.57
CA ALA A 187 18.43 -6.26 -28.14
C ALA A 187 19.61 -7.11 -27.63
N THR A 188 20.84 -6.59 -27.67
CA THR A 188 22.01 -7.20 -27.05
C THR A 188 22.14 -6.73 -25.59
N GLN A 189 22.34 -7.66 -24.66
CA GLN A 189 22.57 -7.39 -23.22
C GLN A 189 23.83 -6.57 -22.91
N ARG A 190 24.36 -5.82 -23.87
CA ARG A 190 25.55 -4.98 -23.73
C ARG A 190 25.17 -3.53 -23.47
N TYR A 191 26.08 -2.80 -22.79
CA TYR A 191 25.95 -1.37 -22.60
C TYR A 191 25.86 -0.64 -23.96
N ASP A 192 24.84 0.23 -24.09
CA ASP A 192 24.65 1.10 -25.26
C ASP A 192 25.21 2.51 -24.91
N PRO A 193 26.33 2.93 -25.55
CA PRO A 193 26.95 4.24 -25.27
C PRO A 193 26.04 5.43 -25.61
N LEU A 194 25.25 5.34 -26.70
CA LEU A 194 24.37 6.43 -27.11
C LEU A 194 23.26 6.65 -26.06
N ARG A 195 22.70 5.54 -25.56
CA ARG A 195 21.72 5.60 -24.47
C ARG A 195 22.35 6.16 -23.19
N GLY A 196 23.61 5.80 -22.88
CA GLY A 196 24.37 6.35 -21.78
C GLY A 196 24.56 7.86 -21.88
N GLU A 197 24.88 8.38 -23.07
CA GLU A 197 24.95 9.82 -23.32
C GLU A 197 23.62 10.52 -23.09
N MET A 198 22.49 9.91 -23.51
CA MET A 198 21.15 10.45 -23.26
C MET A 198 20.82 10.50 -21.76
N VAL A 199 21.22 9.50 -20.98
CA VAL A 199 21.08 9.47 -19.52
C VAL A 199 21.85 10.60 -18.87
N ILE A 200 23.13 10.79 -19.25
CA ILE A 200 23.98 11.88 -18.74
C ILE A 200 23.35 13.23 -19.08
N LYS A 201 22.89 13.38 -20.33
CA LYS A 201 22.21 14.61 -20.76
C LYS A 201 20.97 14.89 -19.90
N TYR A 202 20.12 13.89 -19.67
CA TYR A 202 18.93 14.04 -18.83
C TYR A 202 19.31 14.52 -17.41
N GLY A 203 20.35 13.92 -16.81
CA GLY A 203 20.84 14.33 -15.50
C GLY A 203 21.35 15.79 -15.50
N ARG A 204 22.02 16.23 -16.58
CA ARG A 204 22.45 17.62 -16.73
C ARG A 204 21.25 18.59 -16.89
N ASP A 205 20.27 18.23 -17.70
CA ASP A 205 19.05 19.01 -17.88
C ASP A 205 18.28 19.15 -16.55
N PHE A 206 18.25 18.10 -15.74
CA PHE A 206 17.69 18.13 -14.39
C PHE A 206 18.43 19.12 -13.47
N LEU A 207 19.77 19.10 -13.47
CA LEU A 207 20.58 20.04 -12.70
C LEU A 207 20.37 21.47 -13.19
N GLU A 208 20.32 21.70 -14.50
CA GLU A 208 20.06 23.02 -15.10
C GLU A 208 18.71 23.59 -14.66
N LYS A 209 17.69 22.76 -14.67
CA LYS A 209 16.31 23.16 -14.31
C LYS A 209 16.17 23.55 -12.83
N TYR A 210 16.73 22.73 -11.93
CA TYR A 210 16.45 22.89 -10.49
C TYR A 210 17.60 23.47 -9.68
N PHE A 211 18.82 23.49 -10.21
CA PHE A 211 20.03 24.01 -9.57
C PHE A 211 20.83 24.90 -10.51
N PRO A 212 20.22 25.90 -11.18
CA PRO A 212 20.87 26.68 -12.22
C PRO A 212 22.11 27.42 -11.69
N LEU A 213 23.12 27.54 -12.56
CA LEU A 213 24.35 28.28 -12.31
C LEU A 213 24.22 29.75 -12.73
N GLU A 214 25.06 30.64 -12.16
CA GLU A 214 25.04 32.08 -12.47
C GLU A 214 25.53 32.37 -13.89
N ASN A 215 26.65 31.78 -14.33
CA ASN A 215 27.35 32.16 -15.55
C ASN A 215 27.58 31.01 -16.53
N PHE A 216 27.34 29.76 -16.14
CA PHE A 216 27.56 28.58 -16.95
C PHE A 216 26.31 27.72 -17.05
N GLU A 217 26.32 26.81 -18.00
CA GLU A 217 25.39 25.70 -18.08
C GLU A 217 26.06 24.44 -17.50
N TRP A 218 25.32 23.58 -16.85
CA TRP A 218 25.80 22.33 -16.27
C TRP A 218 26.46 21.39 -17.29
N HIS A 219 26.11 21.54 -18.56
CA HIS A 219 26.73 20.78 -19.67
C HIS A 219 28.20 21.14 -19.94
N ASN A 220 28.64 22.32 -19.51
CA ASN A 220 29.92 22.90 -19.88
C ASN A 220 30.93 22.95 -18.74
N ILE A 221 30.60 22.39 -17.56
CA ILE A 221 31.45 22.47 -16.39
C ILE A 221 32.61 21.44 -16.46
N THR A 222 33.70 21.71 -15.80
CA THR A 222 34.92 20.87 -15.79
C THR A 222 35.38 20.44 -14.39
N GLY A 223 34.71 20.93 -13.32
CA GLY A 223 35.03 20.51 -11.96
C GLY A 223 34.36 21.31 -10.86
N PHE A 224 34.75 21.01 -9.65
CA PHE A 224 34.17 21.57 -8.42
C PHE A 224 35.23 21.92 -7.40
N LYS A 225 34.96 22.95 -6.59
CA LYS A 225 35.69 23.29 -5.37
C LYS A 225 34.74 23.82 -4.31
N ILE A 226 35.16 23.72 -3.07
CA ILE A 226 34.47 24.37 -1.95
C ILE A 226 35.35 25.52 -1.47
N ASP A 227 34.92 26.73 -1.76
CA ASP A 227 35.64 27.97 -1.37
C ASP A 227 34.83 28.61 -0.19
N ASN A 228 35.45 28.67 0.99
CA ASN A 228 34.86 29.30 2.19
C ASN A 228 33.42 28.82 2.51
N GLY A 229 33.18 27.52 2.47
CA GLY A 229 31.87 26.94 2.73
C GLY A 229 30.81 27.12 1.63
N SER A 230 31.23 27.55 0.44
CA SER A 230 30.38 27.73 -0.73
C SER A 230 30.81 26.86 -1.88
N LEU A 231 29.87 26.32 -2.64
CA LEU A 231 30.15 25.56 -3.86
C LEU A 231 30.61 26.50 -4.97
N THR A 232 31.78 26.26 -5.48
CA THR A 232 32.35 26.86 -6.70
C THR A 232 32.38 25.82 -7.81
N VAL A 233 31.75 26.14 -8.94
CA VAL A 233 31.74 25.31 -10.14
C VAL A 233 32.74 25.88 -11.14
N LEU A 234 33.53 25.02 -11.75
CA LEU A 234 34.60 25.38 -12.65
C LEU A 234 34.24 25.09 -14.11
N LYS A 235 34.63 26.02 -14.99
CA LYS A 235 34.73 25.80 -16.43
C LYS A 235 36.15 26.24 -16.84
N ASP A 236 37.03 25.25 -16.97
CA ASP A 236 38.48 25.48 -17.11
C ASP A 236 39.03 26.33 -15.95
N SER A 237 39.56 27.51 -16.22
CA SER A 237 40.03 28.46 -15.21
C SER A 237 38.95 29.42 -14.65
N ASN A 238 37.75 29.43 -15.25
CA ASN A 238 36.66 30.31 -14.86
C ASN A 238 35.83 29.71 -13.74
N LYS A 239 35.24 30.56 -12.89
CA LYS A 239 34.45 30.18 -11.72
C LYS A 239 33.01 30.67 -11.85
N SER A 240 32.08 29.86 -11.39
CA SER A 240 30.68 30.21 -11.21
C SER A 240 30.14 29.63 -9.89
N SER A 241 28.94 30.00 -9.53
CA SER A 241 28.23 29.46 -8.35
C SER A 241 26.77 29.16 -8.69
N LEU A 242 26.08 28.49 -7.79
CA LEU A 242 24.63 28.35 -7.90
C LEU A 242 23.96 29.72 -7.85
N LYS A 243 22.94 29.97 -8.68
CA LYS A 243 22.07 31.15 -8.58
C LYS A 243 21.45 31.27 -7.18
N ASN A 244 21.01 30.14 -6.63
CA ASN A 244 20.57 30.06 -5.24
C ASN A 244 21.59 29.28 -4.41
N LYS A 245 22.47 29.99 -3.71
CA LYS A 245 23.57 29.44 -2.90
C LYS A 245 23.08 28.61 -1.70
N ASP A 246 21.86 28.85 -1.22
CA ASP A 246 21.27 28.09 -0.09
C ASP A 246 20.93 26.65 -0.46
N LYS A 247 20.87 26.33 -1.74
CA LYS A 247 20.68 24.95 -2.21
C LYS A 247 21.89 24.06 -1.99
N TYR A 248 23.09 24.60 -1.80
CA TYR A 248 24.26 23.85 -1.39
C TYR A 248 24.22 23.55 0.10
N ILE A 249 24.32 22.28 0.47
CA ILE A 249 24.20 21.79 1.85
C ILE A 249 25.53 21.30 2.39
N GLY A 250 26.37 20.68 1.55
CA GLY A 250 27.64 20.11 1.97
C GLY A 250 28.31 19.24 0.90
N HIS A 251 29.35 18.54 1.28
CA HIS A 251 30.16 17.72 0.38
C HIS A 251 30.80 16.53 1.10
N ARG A 252 31.35 15.60 0.34
CA ARG A 252 32.34 14.60 0.77
C ARG A 252 33.67 14.84 0.08
N GLY A 253 34.77 14.36 0.69
CA GLY A 253 36.11 14.53 0.19
C GLY A 253 36.73 15.86 0.58
N GLU A 254 37.87 16.20 0.01
CA GLU A 254 38.59 17.43 0.29
C GLU A 254 37.91 18.63 -0.38
N ALA A 255 38.02 19.81 0.23
CA ALA A 255 37.37 21.03 -0.30
C ALA A 255 37.87 21.38 -1.72
N ASN A 256 39.12 21.07 -2.07
CA ASN A 256 39.68 21.31 -3.40
C ASN A 256 39.42 20.15 -4.38
N ASP A 257 39.01 18.99 -3.89
CA ASP A 257 38.76 17.77 -4.69
C ASP A 257 37.59 16.99 -4.04
N PRO A 258 36.36 17.52 -4.10
CA PRO A 258 35.25 16.87 -3.51
C PRO A 258 34.87 15.60 -4.30
N SER A 259 34.58 14.51 -3.56
CA SER A 259 34.10 13.25 -4.14
C SER A 259 32.58 13.22 -4.28
N ALA A 260 31.87 14.12 -3.61
CA ALA A 260 30.44 14.32 -3.77
C ALA A 260 29.98 15.70 -3.32
N ILE A 261 28.93 16.21 -3.97
CA ILE A 261 28.27 17.48 -3.65
C ILE A 261 26.82 17.19 -3.26
N ILE A 262 26.36 17.73 -2.12
CA ILE A 262 24.97 17.61 -1.66
C ILE A 262 24.24 18.90 -1.92
N LEU A 263 23.15 18.80 -2.68
CA LEU A 263 22.23 19.90 -2.96
C LEU A 263 20.84 19.59 -2.41
N LYS A 264 20.06 20.62 -2.15
CA LYS A 264 18.68 20.50 -1.59
C LYS A 264 17.71 21.39 -2.35
N ASN A 265 16.54 20.82 -2.72
CA ASN A 265 15.45 21.57 -3.33
C ASN A 265 14.10 21.00 -2.86
N ASN A 266 13.15 21.86 -2.47
CA ASN A 266 11.86 21.45 -1.91
C ASN A 266 11.98 20.43 -0.76
N ASN A 267 12.99 20.59 0.09
CA ASN A 267 13.38 19.70 1.19
C ASN A 267 13.89 18.30 0.80
N LEU A 268 13.97 17.97 -0.48
CA LEU A 268 14.63 16.77 -0.96
C LEU A 268 16.09 17.04 -1.33
N HIS A 269 16.96 16.09 -1.05
CA HIS A 269 18.38 16.16 -1.35
C HIS A 269 18.71 15.41 -2.63
N ILE A 270 19.74 15.87 -3.30
CA ILE A 270 20.46 15.11 -4.32
C ILE A 270 21.94 15.09 -4.00
N GLU A 271 22.63 14.05 -4.43
CA GLU A 271 24.07 13.91 -4.29
C GLU A 271 24.69 13.72 -5.67
N ILE A 272 25.51 14.66 -6.09
CA ILE A 272 26.31 14.56 -7.31
C ILE A 272 27.56 13.77 -6.95
N ILE A 273 27.75 12.59 -7.52
CA ILE A 273 28.93 11.75 -7.30
C ILE A 273 30.01 12.11 -8.30
N ILE A 274 31.21 12.36 -7.81
CA ILE A 274 32.38 12.69 -8.60
C ILE A 274 33.40 11.55 -8.43
N ASP A 275 33.57 10.74 -9.46
CA ASP A 275 34.53 9.62 -9.47
C ASP A 275 35.17 9.48 -10.84
N PRO A 276 36.43 9.95 -11.00
CA PRO A 276 37.13 9.87 -12.26
C PRO A 276 37.45 8.44 -12.75
N ASN A 277 37.33 7.44 -11.85
CA ASN A 277 37.56 6.04 -12.19
C ASN A 277 36.28 5.31 -12.66
N ALA A 278 35.13 5.90 -12.46
CA ALA A 278 33.86 5.30 -12.88
C ALA A 278 33.75 5.32 -14.41
N PHE A 279 33.17 4.24 -14.96
CA PHE A 279 32.94 4.11 -16.39
C PHE A 279 32.12 5.26 -16.97
N SER A 280 31.03 5.61 -16.28
CA SER A 280 30.12 6.70 -16.66
C SER A 280 30.74 8.09 -16.65
N ALA A 281 31.83 8.29 -15.86
CA ALA A 281 32.52 9.56 -15.72
C ALA A 281 33.68 9.75 -16.73
N GLN A 282 34.00 8.73 -17.52
CA GLN A 282 35.17 8.78 -18.41
C GLN A 282 35.07 9.88 -19.48
N GLN A 283 33.87 10.05 -20.03
CA GLN A 283 33.58 11.07 -21.03
C GLN A 283 33.06 12.39 -20.42
N ASP A 284 32.80 12.42 -19.10
CA ASP A 284 32.31 13.61 -18.41
C ASP A 284 33.48 14.53 -18.00
N PRO A 285 33.51 15.80 -18.47
CA PRO A 285 34.62 16.72 -18.16
C PRO A 285 34.76 17.00 -16.66
N ALA A 286 33.64 17.09 -15.92
CA ALA A 286 33.63 17.32 -14.48
C ALA A 286 33.71 16.04 -13.65
N LYS A 287 33.90 14.87 -14.32
CA LYS A 287 33.98 13.55 -13.69
C LYS A 287 32.76 13.16 -12.86
N ILE A 288 31.57 13.67 -13.20
CA ILE A 288 30.34 13.22 -12.61
C ILE A 288 30.03 11.81 -13.08
N SER A 289 29.93 10.89 -12.13
CA SER A 289 29.66 9.48 -12.39
C SER A 289 28.18 9.12 -12.21
N ASP A 290 27.47 9.86 -11.37
CA ASP A 290 26.03 9.64 -11.09
C ASP A 290 25.40 10.86 -10.38
N ILE A 291 24.08 10.88 -10.37
CA ILE A 291 23.26 11.73 -9.50
C ILE A 291 22.44 10.81 -8.65
N ILE A 292 22.69 10.80 -7.35
CA ILE A 292 21.87 10.05 -6.39
C ILE A 292 20.74 10.96 -5.92
N VAL A 293 19.51 10.50 -6.05
CA VAL A 293 18.32 11.24 -5.60
C VAL A 293 17.78 10.67 -4.30
N GLU A 294 17.33 11.54 -3.41
CA GLU A 294 16.53 11.15 -2.27
C GLU A 294 15.14 10.74 -2.80
N ALA A 295 14.82 9.46 -2.71
CA ALA A 295 13.72 8.82 -3.44
C ALA A 295 12.58 8.38 -2.50
N ALA A 296 12.62 7.15 -2.00
CA ALA A 296 11.60 6.65 -1.08
C ALA A 296 11.74 7.30 0.29
N VAL A 297 11.07 8.42 0.51
CA VAL A 297 11.10 9.16 1.79
C VAL A 297 10.49 8.32 2.90
N SER A 298 9.40 7.64 2.62
CA SER A 298 8.77 6.69 3.53
C SER A 298 8.39 5.39 2.81
N THR A 299 8.26 4.31 3.59
CA THR A 299 7.90 2.98 3.08
C THR A 299 6.89 2.34 4.02
N ILE A 300 5.78 1.85 3.47
CA ILE A 300 4.80 1.05 4.18
C ILE A 300 5.20 -0.42 4.06
N CYS A 301 5.59 -1.02 5.19
CA CYS A 301 5.77 -2.45 5.34
C CYS A 301 4.40 -3.08 5.59
N ASP A 302 3.91 -3.85 4.63
CA ASP A 302 2.50 -4.22 4.56
C ASP A 302 2.23 -5.63 5.09
N ASN A 303 1.33 -5.73 6.08
CA ASN A 303 0.78 -7.01 6.58
C ASN A 303 -0.62 -7.31 6.02
N GLU A 304 -1.11 -6.52 5.08
CA GLU A 304 -2.50 -6.58 4.62
C GLU A 304 -2.57 -7.02 3.15
N ASP A 305 -2.92 -6.15 2.23
CA ASP A 305 -3.32 -6.52 0.87
C ASP A 305 -2.20 -7.12 0.01
N SER A 306 -0.93 -6.82 0.30
CA SER A 306 0.20 -7.35 -0.48
C SER A 306 0.78 -8.67 0.03
N VAL A 307 0.24 -9.23 1.12
CA VAL A 307 0.70 -10.51 1.68
C VAL A 307 -0.42 -11.54 1.76
N ALA A 308 -0.05 -12.81 1.66
CA ALA A 308 -0.96 -13.95 1.83
C ALA A 308 -0.62 -14.65 3.16
N ALA A 309 -0.92 -14.00 4.28
CA ALA A 309 -0.64 -14.48 5.63
C ALA A 309 -1.93 -14.96 6.30
N VAL A 310 -2.13 -16.27 6.38
CA VAL A 310 -3.41 -16.87 6.77
C VAL A 310 -3.38 -17.64 8.10
N ASP A 311 -2.21 -17.93 8.63
CA ASP A 311 -2.01 -18.70 9.86
C ASP A 311 -0.81 -18.18 10.68
N ALA A 312 -0.51 -18.85 11.80
CA ALA A 312 0.60 -18.48 12.67
C ALA A 312 1.96 -18.52 11.97
N ASP A 313 2.18 -19.49 11.06
CA ASP A 313 3.44 -19.61 10.33
C ASP A 313 3.69 -18.36 9.49
N ASP A 314 2.70 -17.99 8.70
CA ASP A 314 2.78 -16.83 7.82
C ASP A 314 2.92 -15.52 8.62
N LYS A 315 2.14 -15.37 9.70
CA LYS A 315 2.19 -14.16 10.56
C LYS A 315 3.54 -14.02 11.26
N VAL A 316 4.13 -15.12 11.75
CA VAL A 316 5.46 -15.08 12.39
C VAL A 316 6.54 -14.64 11.41
N ILE A 317 6.47 -15.03 10.13
CA ILE A 317 7.40 -14.55 9.10
C ILE A 317 7.28 -13.03 8.97
N CYS A 318 6.05 -12.52 8.82
CA CYS A 318 5.80 -11.08 8.71
C CYS A 318 6.32 -10.32 9.94
N TYR A 319 5.98 -10.78 11.12
CA TYR A 319 6.37 -10.13 12.39
C TYR A 319 7.88 -10.18 12.63
N ARG A 320 8.54 -11.30 12.29
CA ARG A 320 10.00 -11.43 12.42
C ARG A 320 10.74 -10.48 11.50
N ASN A 321 10.28 -10.32 10.26
CA ASN A 321 10.87 -9.36 9.33
C ASN A 321 10.69 -7.92 9.83
N TRP A 322 9.49 -7.57 10.33
CA TRP A 322 9.26 -6.27 10.94
C TRP A 322 10.14 -6.03 12.18
N LEU A 323 10.25 -7.02 13.05
CA LEU A 323 11.14 -6.98 14.21
C LEU A 323 12.60 -6.74 13.80
N GLY A 324 13.09 -7.47 12.79
CA GLY A 324 14.46 -7.30 12.28
C GLY A 324 14.72 -5.91 11.70
N LEU A 325 13.72 -5.29 11.05
CA LEU A 325 13.80 -3.90 10.60
C LEU A 325 13.89 -2.93 11.79
N MET A 326 13.09 -3.13 12.83
CA MET A 326 13.07 -2.28 14.03
C MET A 326 14.32 -2.47 14.90
N LYS A 327 14.85 -3.69 14.98
CA LYS A 327 16.16 -3.95 15.58
C LYS A 327 17.32 -3.38 14.76
N GLY A 328 17.13 -3.21 13.46
CA GLY A 328 18.17 -2.78 12.53
C GLY A 328 19.14 -3.90 12.14
N ASP A 329 18.78 -5.15 12.34
CA ASP A 329 19.62 -6.33 12.10
C ASP A 329 19.08 -7.29 11.04
N LEU A 330 17.96 -6.94 10.38
CA LEU A 330 17.44 -7.75 9.27
C LEU A 330 18.49 -7.88 8.17
N LYS A 331 18.68 -9.12 7.72
CA LYS A 331 19.65 -9.49 6.68
C LYS A 331 19.01 -10.47 5.71
N SER A 332 19.42 -10.39 4.46
CA SER A 332 19.08 -11.37 3.43
C SER A 332 20.32 -11.75 2.64
N THR A 333 20.55 -13.04 2.43
CA THR A 333 21.65 -13.55 1.65
C THR A 333 21.15 -14.08 0.30
N PHE A 334 21.88 -13.78 -0.76
CA PHE A 334 21.57 -14.31 -2.10
C PHE A 334 22.85 -14.59 -2.89
N GLU A 335 22.75 -15.56 -3.79
CA GLU A 335 23.85 -15.88 -4.70
C GLU A 335 23.68 -15.15 -6.04
N LYS A 336 24.78 -14.56 -6.51
CA LYS A 336 24.88 -13.96 -7.85
C LYS A 336 26.24 -14.24 -8.43
N ASN A 337 26.29 -14.85 -9.65
CA ASN A 337 27.53 -15.21 -10.34
C ASN A 337 28.49 -16.06 -9.48
N GLY A 338 27.97 -17.04 -8.74
CA GLY A 338 28.73 -17.94 -7.87
C GLY A 338 29.34 -17.28 -6.62
N LYS A 339 28.91 -16.06 -6.28
CA LYS A 339 29.28 -15.36 -5.04
C LYS A 339 28.07 -15.12 -4.17
N THR A 340 28.22 -15.32 -2.88
CA THR A 340 27.22 -15.01 -1.87
C THR A 340 27.32 -13.54 -1.47
N TYR A 341 26.18 -12.84 -1.53
CA TYR A 341 26.05 -11.44 -1.11
C TYR A 341 25.12 -11.37 0.10
N GLU A 342 25.50 -10.59 1.10
CA GLU A 342 24.66 -10.23 2.23
C GLU A 342 24.09 -8.83 1.99
N ARG A 343 22.76 -8.70 2.05
CA ARG A 343 22.06 -7.42 2.06
C ARG A 343 21.60 -7.10 3.48
N LYS A 344 21.86 -5.87 3.89
CA LYS A 344 21.50 -5.33 5.21
C LYS A 344 21.01 -3.89 5.07
N LEU A 345 20.53 -3.31 6.15
CA LEU A 345 20.13 -1.91 6.19
C LEU A 345 21.32 -0.98 6.02
N ASN A 346 21.17 0.03 5.17
CA ASN A 346 22.19 1.04 4.94
C ASN A 346 22.39 1.92 6.19
N PRO A 347 23.62 2.34 6.50
CA PRO A 347 23.87 3.35 7.54
C PRO A 347 23.40 4.73 7.09
N ASP A 348 23.33 5.66 8.03
CA ASP A 348 23.17 7.07 7.73
C ASP A 348 24.34 7.59 6.90
N ARG A 349 24.09 8.59 6.05
CA ARG A 349 25.07 9.17 5.14
C ARG A 349 25.76 10.36 5.81
N SER A 350 27.08 10.39 5.75
CA SER A 350 27.90 11.41 6.42
C SER A 350 28.55 12.35 5.41
N TYR A 351 28.52 13.64 5.70
CA TYR A 351 29.07 14.73 4.89
C TYR A 351 29.72 15.79 5.77
N ILE A 352 30.39 16.73 5.12
CA ILE A 352 30.86 17.98 5.70
C ILE A 352 29.86 19.08 5.27
N SER A 353 29.20 19.73 6.22
CA SER A 353 28.28 20.82 5.96
C SER A 353 29.00 22.09 5.46
N LYS A 354 28.23 23.06 4.94
CA LYS A 354 28.75 24.37 4.54
C LYS A 354 29.52 25.11 5.66
N ASP A 355 29.20 24.82 6.93
CA ASP A 355 29.87 25.41 8.11
C ASP A 355 31.09 24.59 8.56
N GLY A 356 31.52 23.60 7.78
CA GLY A 356 32.68 22.74 8.10
C GLY A 356 32.41 21.71 9.20
N LYS A 357 31.16 21.55 9.63
CA LYS A 357 30.75 20.58 10.68
C LYS A 357 30.30 19.28 10.03
N GLY A 358 30.25 18.20 10.85
CA GLY A 358 29.66 16.94 10.39
C GLY A 358 28.15 17.09 10.15
N LEU A 359 27.70 16.65 8.97
CA LEU A 359 26.30 16.55 8.58
C LEU A 359 25.94 15.08 8.39
N LYS A 360 24.86 14.61 9.02
CA LYS A 360 24.31 13.28 8.81
C LYS A 360 22.91 13.39 8.22
N LEU A 361 22.67 12.63 7.14
CA LEU A 361 21.35 12.46 6.53
C LEU A 361 20.89 11.01 6.72
N HIS A 362 19.61 10.82 6.87
CA HIS A 362 19.02 9.48 6.97
C HIS A 362 19.41 8.61 5.77
N GLY A 363 20.00 7.46 6.04
CA GLY A 363 20.39 6.50 4.99
C GLY A 363 19.25 5.61 4.51
N ARG A 364 18.12 5.58 5.24
CA ARG A 364 16.98 4.69 4.99
C ARG A 364 15.69 5.48 4.88
N SER A 365 14.72 4.86 4.19
CA SER A 365 13.33 5.27 4.20
C SER A 365 12.76 5.20 5.63
N LEU A 366 11.90 6.14 6.01
CA LEU A 366 11.13 6.01 7.24
C LEU A 366 10.13 4.87 7.07
N LEU A 367 10.22 3.86 7.92
CA LEU A 367 9.39 2.67 7.83
C LEU A 367 8.11 2.85 8.66
N LEU A 368 6.99 2.61 8.00
CA LEU A 368 5.65 2.54 8.55
C LEU A 368 5.18 1.09 8.43
N VAL A 369 4.24 0.64 9.26
CA VAL A 369 3.64 -0.69 9.14
C VAL A 369 2.15 -0.59 8.89
N ARG A 370 1.63 -1.28 7.86
CA ARG A 370 0.20 -1.43 7.67
C ARG A 370 -0.27 -2.71 8.34
N ASN A 371 -1.12 -2.57 9.36
CA ASN A 371 -1.81 -3.68 10.00
C ASN A 371 -3.06 -4.05 9.20
N VAL A 372 -3.68 -5.18 9.50
CA VAL A 372 -4.98 -5.52 8.89
C VAL A 372 -6.12 -4.70 9.50
N GLY A 373 -7.26 -4.65 8.79
CA GLY A 373 -8.49 -4.01 9.24
C GLY A 373 -9.19 -4.74 10.38
N HIS A 374 -10.50 -4.51 10.54
CA HIS A 374 -11.28 -5.08 11.65
C HIS A 374 -12.00 -6.39 11.31
N LEU A 375 -12.05 -6.79 10.02
CA LEU A 375 -12.89 -7.90 9.58
C LEU A 375 -12.33 -9.28 9.97
N MET A 376 -11.05 -9.53 9.66
CA MET A 376 -10.50 -10.89 9.72
C MET A 376 -10.16 -11.33 11.12
N THR A 377 -10.28 -12.63 11.34
CA THR A 377 -9.78 -13.35 12.51
C THR A 377 -8.62 -14.25 12.10
N ASN A 378 -7.81 -14.68 13.07
CA ASN A 378 -6.66 -15.53 12.81
C ASN A 378 -6.57 -16.67 13.85
N SER A 379 -6.33 -17.88 13.37
CA SER A 379 -6.23 -19.06 14.21
C SER A 379 -4.96 -19.14 15.08
N ALA A 380 -4.00 -18.25 14.88
CA ALA A 380 -2.77 -18.21 15.68
C ALA A 380 -3.05 -18.06 17.19
N ILE A 381 -4.19 -17.46 17.53
CA ILE A 381 -4.68 -17.35 18.92
C ILE A 381 -6.19 -17.61 18.93
N THR A 382 -6.65 -18.41 19.87
CA THR A 382 -8.08 -18.55 20.16
C THR A 382 -8.41 -18.01 21.55
N LEU A 383 -9.59 -17.39 21.66
CA LEU A 383 -10.09 -16.77 22.87
C LEU A 383 -10.74 -17.81 23.79
N LYS A 384 -11.17 -17.39 24.98
CA LYS A 384 -11.80 -18.25 25.99
C LYS A 384 -13.03 -19.00 25.49
N ASP A 385 -13.80 -18.41 24.60
CA ASP A 385 -15.00 -19.01 23.98
C ASP A 385 -14.67 -19.92 22.78
N GLY A 386 -13.39 -20.09 22.44
CA GLY A 386 -12.92 -20.87 21.31
C GLY A 386 -12.98 -20.15 19.97
N SER A 387 -13.39 -18.88 19.93
CA SER A 387 -13.33 -18.05 18.73
C SER A 387 -11.88 -17.65 18.40
N GLU A 388 -11.58 -17.45 17.12
CA GLU A 388 -10.31 -16.90 16.69
C GLU A 388 -10.18 -15.43 17.09
N ILE A 389 -8.93 -14.98 17.35
CA ILE A 389 -8.64 -13.59 17.70
C ILE A 389 -8.96 -12.66 16.52
N PRO A 390 -9.55 -11.46 16.76
CA PRO A 390 -9.53 -10.40 15.76
C PRO A 390 -8.10 -10.06 15.36
N GLU A 391 -7.75 -10.33 14.09
CA GLU A 391 -6.37 -10.24 13.59
C GLU A 391 -5.80 -8.81 13.73
N GLY A 392 -6.64 -7.80 13.54
CA GLY A 392 -6.23 -6.41 13.70
C GLY A 392 -5.81 -6.01 15.11
N ILE A 393 -6.34 -6.68 16.15
CA ILE A 393 -5.92 -6.48 17.55
C ILE A 393 -4.58 -7.18 17.78
N MET A 394 -4.42 -8.40 17.27
CA MET A 394 -3.14 -9.13 17.34
C MET A 394 -2.02 -8.34 16.65
N ASP A 395 -2.25 -7.84 15.45
CA ASP A 395 -1.30 -6.99 14.73
C ASP A 395 -0.92 -5.74 15.54
N ALA A 396 -1.91 -5.04 16.13
CA ALA A 396 -1.67 -3.83 16.88
C ALA A 396 -0.68 -4.05 18.05
N PHE A 397 -0.83 -5.14 18.78
CA PHE A 397 0.08 -5.49 19.88
C PHE A 397 1.47 -5.88 19.39
N ILE A 398 1.56 -6.80 18.44
CA ILE A 398 2.83 -7.39 18.04
C ILE A 398 3.67 -6.42 17.22
N THR A 399 3.06 -5.68 16.29
CA THR A 399 3.80 -4.70 15.48
C THR A 399 4.28 -3.51 16.32
N SER A 400 3.49 -3.08 17.30
CA SER A 400 3.89 -2.01 18.24
C SER A 400 4.98 -2.49 19.19
N ALA A 401 4.90 -3.73 19.72
CA ALA A 401 5.93 -4.29 20.57
C ALA A 401 7.28 -4.42 19.85
N ALA A 402 7.30 -4.74 18.55
CA ALA A 402 8.53 -4.75 17.77
C ALA A 402 9.21 -3.37 17.71
N CYS A 403 8.43 -2.29 17.71
CA CYS A 403 8.95 -0.93 17.68
C CYS A 403 9.60 -0.49 19.00
N LEU A 404 9.41 -1.22 20.11
CA LEU A 404 10.13 -0.95 21.36
C LEU A 404 11.65 -0.98 21.17
N HIS A 405 12.13 -1.80 20.24
CA HIS A 405 13.55 -1.89 19.90
C HIS A 405 14.07 -0.65 19.17
N ASP A 406 13.20 0.03 18.41
CA ASP A 406 13.56 1.26 17.70
C ASP A 406 13.45 2.52 18.59
N ILE A 407 12.42 2.60 19.43
CA ILE A 407 12.16 3.78 20.29
C ILE A 407 13.41 4.19 21.09
N LYS A 408 14.16 3.22 21.62
CA LYS A 408 15.41 3.46 22.34
C LYS A 408 16.56 3.90 21.44
N LYS A 409 16.68 3.25 20.27
CA LYS A 409 17.80 3.46 19.35
C LYS A 409 17.58 4.66 18.45
N LYS A 410 16.32 5.02 18.18
CA LYS A 410 15.91 6.05 17.22
C LYS A 410 16.53 5.82 15.84
N GLY A 411 16.57 4.57 15.41
CA GLY A 411 17.14 4.15 14.13
C GLY A 411 16.19 4.35 12.97
N ASN A 412 14.89 4.10 13.18
CA ASN A 412 13.82 4.36 12.24
C ASN A 412 13.17 5.72 12.52
N SER A 413 12.43 5.86 13.61
CA SER A 413 11.83 7.14 14.03
C SER A 413 12.80 7.92 14.91
N ARG A 414 13.18 9.13 14.51
CA ARG A 414 14.07 10.02 15.31
C ARG A 414 13.33 10.71 16.42
N THR A 415 12.01 10.81 16.31
CA THR A 415 11.12 11.36 17.36
C THR A 415 10.67 10.30 18.37
N GLY A 416 10.90 9.01 18.09
CA GLY A 416 10.45 7.91 18.94
C GLY A 416 8.97 7.59 18.79
N SER A 417 8.41 7.78 17.60
CA SER A 417 7.03 7.46 17.24
C SER A 417 6.91 6.09 16.56
N ILE A 418 5.74 5.49 16.64
CA ILE A 418 5.34 4.27 15.95
C ILE A 418 4.28 4.63 14.93
N TYR A 419 4.51 4.32 13.65
CA TYR A 419 3.61 4.70 12.57
C TYR A 419 2.85 3.48 12.06
N ILE A 420 1.53 3.46 12.30
CA ILE A 420 0.62 2.37 11.93
C ILE A 420 -0.36 2.88 10.87
N VAL A 421 -0.37 2.26 9.69
CA VAL A 421 -1.42 2.48 8.69
C VAL A 421 -2.55 1.50 8.98
N LYS A 422 -3.77 2.02 9.20
CA LYS A 422 -4.97 1.22 9.48
C LYS A 422 -5.92 1.25 8.30
N PRO A 423 -6.08 0.11 7.59
CA PRO A 423 -6.91 0.00 6.41
C PRO A 423 -8.38 -0.30 6.72
N LYS A 424 -9.24 -0.12 5.73
CA LYS A 424 -10.60 -0.68 5.67
C LYS A 424 -11.46 -0.36 6.90
N MET A 425 -11.36 0.87 7.42
CA MET A 425 -12.24 1.36 8.48
C MET A 425 -13.52 1.98 7.88
N HIS A 426 -14.66 1.68 8.46
CA HIS A 426 -15.96 2.16 8.03
C HIS A 426 -16.51 3.22 9.01
N GLY A 427 -16.08 4.46 8.81
CA GLY A 427 -16.62 5.62 9.51
C GLY A 427 -16.04 5.91 10.90
N PRO A 428 -16.55 6.96 11.57
CA PRO A 428 -15.96 7.50 12.81
C PRO A 428 -15.99 6.53 14.00
N ASP A 429 -16.95 5.64 14.06
CA ASP A 429 -17.06 4.66 15.16
C ASP A 429 -15.88 3.68 15.12
N GLU A 430 -15.45 3.27 13.93
CA GLU A 430 -14.31 2.38 13.75
C GLU A 430 -12.95 3.08 13.91
N THR A 431 -12.86 4.35 13.50
CA THR A 431 -11.64 5.13 13.78
C THR A 431 -11.51 5.44 15.27
N SER A 432 -12.61 5.69 15.97
CA SER A 432 -12.64 5.82 17.44
C SER A 432 -12.24 4.51 18.14
N PHE A 433 -12.71 3.38 17.62
CA PHE A 433 -12.31 2.06 18.13
C PHE A 433 -10.81 1.81 17.93
N THR A 434 -10.24 2.27 16.82
CA THR A 434 -8.81 2.20 16.56
C THR A 434 -8.02 3.04 17.55
N ASP A 435 -8.47 4.25 17.91
CA ASP A 435 -7.85 5.04 19.00
C ASP A 435 -7.86 4.28 20.32
N LEU A 436 -8.97 3.62 20.66
CA LEU A 436 -9.08 2.81 21.85
C LEU A 436 -8.11 1.62 21.85
N ILE A 437 -7.99 0.89 20.71
CA ILE A 437 -7.04 -0.22 20.58
C ILE A 437 -5.64 0.27 20.90
N PHE A 438 -5.17 1.35 20.27
CA PHE A 438 -3.79 1.82 20.44
C PHE A 438 -3.57 2.51 21.80
N THR A 439 -4.60 3.07 22.42
CA THR A 439 -4.52 3.52 23.82
C THR A 439 -4.24 2.33 24.74
N LYS A 440 -4.95 1.20 24.55
CA LYS A 440 -4.72 -0.01 25.34
C LYS A 440 -3.36 -0.66 25.05
N VAL A 441 -2.93 -0.66 23.80
CA VAL A 441 -1.58 -1.12 23.42
C VAL A 441 -0.50 -0.30 24.15
N GLU A 442 -0.60 1.03 24.15
CA GLU A 442 0.33 1.91 24.84
C GLU A 442 0.36 1.65 26.35
N GLU A 443 -0.81 1.46 26.99
CA GLU A 443 -0.92 1.12 28.40
C GLU A 443 -0.19 -0.19 28.74
N VAL A 444 -0.42 -1.25 27.99
CA VAL A 444 0.21 -2.57 28.23
C VAL A 444 1.71 -2.53 27.96
N LEU A 445 2.14 -1.88 26.88
CA LEU A 445 3.53 -1.77 26.49
C LEU A 445 4.31 -0.71 27.30
N GLY A 446 3.65 0.05 28.18
CA GLY A 446 4.28 1.09 28.97
C GLY A 446 4.81 2.26 28.13
N LEU A 447 4.13 2.56 27.02
CA LEU A 447 4.45 3.68 26.15
C LEU A 447 3.74 4.95 26.61
N GLU A 448 4.33 6.09 26.29
CA GLU A 448 3.65 7.37 26.46
C GLU A 448 2.42 7.45 25.57
N LYS A 449 1.38 8.12 26.05
CA LYS A 449 0.14 8.30 25.30
C LYS A 449 0.42 8.99 23.96
N TYR A 450 -0.18 8.48 22.90
CA TYR A 450 -0.04 8.95 21.52
C TYR A 450 1.35 8.68 20.89
N THR A 451 2.13 7.76 21.44
CA THR A 451 3.34 7.26 20.77
C THR A 451 2.99 6.54 19.46
N CYS A 452 1.91 5.75 19.47
CA CYS A 452 1.36 5.13 18.25
C CYS A 452 0.60 6.16 17.43
N LYS A 453 1.13 6.49 16.26
CA LYS A 453 0.50 7.35 15.25
C LYS A 453 -0.31 6.49 14.29
N ILE A 454 -1.46 6.99 13.85
CA ILE A 454 -2.40 6.23 13.02
C ILE A 454 -2.57 6.92 11.68
N GLY A 455 -2.34 6.17 10.62
CA GLY A 455 -2.68 6.55 9.25
C GLY A 455 -4.06 6.02 8.88
N ILE A 456 -4.94 6.90 8.43
CA ILE A 456 -6.27 6.54 7.96
C ILE A 456 -6.20 6.27 6.47
N MET A 457 -6.55 5.02 6.05
CA MET A 457 -6.88 4.76 4.66
C MET A 457 -8.33 5.19 4.41
N ASP A 458 -8.49 6.21 3.58
CA ASP A 458 -9.79 6.66 3.09
C ASP A 458 -10.16 5.82 1.86
N GLU A 459 -10.68 4.64 2.12
CA GLU A 459 -10.94 3.62 1.11
C GLU A 459 -12.27 2.89 1.27
N GLU A 460 -13.10 3.37 2.20
CA GLU A 460 -14.47 2.88 2.39
C GLU A 460 -15.46 4.04 2.30
N ARG A 461 -16.62 3.82 1.69
CA ARG A 461 -17.57 4.89 1.37
C ARG A 461 -18.05 5.64 2.62
N ARG A 462 -18.28 4.94 3.74
CA ARG A 462 -18.70 5.56 5.00
C ARG A 462 -17.58 6.40 5.63
N THR A 463 -16.32 6.03 5.44
CA THR A 463 -15.18 6.86 5.86
C THR A 463 -15.05 8.10 4.98
N SER A 464 -15.12 7.97 3.66
CA SER A 464 -15.06 9.13 2.75
C SER A 464 -16.17 10.15 3.04
N SER A 465 -17.38 9.67 3.27
CA SER A 465 -18.55 10.52 3.56
C SER A 465 -18.50 11.21 4.93
N ASN A 466 -17.67 10.72 5.85
CA ASN A 466 -17.53 11.21 7.23
C ASN A 466 -16.08 11.52 7.58
N LEU A 467 -15.21 11.82 6.60
CA LEU A 467 -13.77 11.89 6.79
C LEU A 467 -13.35 12.88 7.87
N LYS A 468 -13.97 14.05 7.95
CA LYS A 468 -13.69 15.04 8.98
C LYS A 468 -13.90 14.47 10.39
N GLU A 469 -14.96 13.72 10.60
CA GLU A 469 -15.25 13.09 11.89
C GLU A 469 -14.30 11.90 12.17
N CYS A 470 -13.91 11.14 11.15
CA CYS A 470 -12.87 10.13 11.27
C CYS A 470 -11.53 10.73 11.74
N ILE A 471 -11.12 11.84 11.14
CA ILE A 471 -9.91 12.57 11.57
C ILE A 471 -10.07 13.11 12.99
N ARG A 472 -11.28 13.60 13.37
CA ARG A 472 -11.55 14.12 14.72
C ARG A 472 -11.30 13.09 15.80
N THR A 473 -11.76 11.85 15.62
CA THR A 473 -11.55 10.78 16.60
C THR A 473 -10.08 10.44 16.80
N LEU A 474 -9.26 10.66 15.77
CA LEU A 474 -7.82 10.39 15.78
C LEU A 474 -6.96 11.67 15.81
N GLN A 475 -7.52 12.83 16.17
CA GLN A 475 -6.85 14.14 16.06
C GLN A 475 -5.49 14.25 16.77
N ASN A 476 -5.24 13.39 17.77
CA ASN A 476 -3.98 13.36 18.52
C ASN A 476 -2.98 12.34 17.96
N ARG A 477 -3.39 11.48 17.01
CA ARG A 477 -2.58 10.38 16.46
C ARG A 477 -2.39 10.44 14.96
N VAL A 478 -3.30 11.08 14.23
CA VAL A 478 -3.30 11.03 12.77
C VAL A 478 -2.00 11.61 12.20
N PHE A 479 -1.28 10.79 11.44
CA PHE A 479 -0.08 11.22 10.72
C PHE A 479 -0.23 11.12 9.20
N PHE A 480 -1.36 10.55 8.73
CA PHE A 480 -1.55 10.21 7.33
C PHE A 480 -3.03 10.01 7.04
N ILE A 481 -3.48 10.54 5.93
CA ILE A 481 -4.69 10.12 5.21
C ILE A 481 -4.29 9.78 3.78
N ASN A 482 -4.91 8.78 3.18
CA ASN A 482 -4.59 8.36 1.82
C ASN A 482 -5.84 7.84 1.12
N THR A 483 -5.97 8.14 -0.16
CA THR A 483 -7.02 7.60 -1.02
C THR A 483 -6.61 6.24 -1.60
N GLY A 484 -7.36 5.18 -1.25
CA GLY A 484 -7.22 3.83 -1.80
C GLY A 484 -8.35 3.54 -2.80
N PHE A 485 -8.25 4.04 -4.02
CA PHE A 485 -9.36 4.09 -4.98
C PHE A 485 -9.88 2.71 -5.42
N LEU A 486 -9.05 1.66 -5.37
CA LEU A 486 -9.48 0.30 -5.73
C LEU A 486 -10.48 -0.24 -4.70
N ASP A 487 -10.12 -0.24 -3.42
CA ASP A 487 -11.03 -0.63 -2.35
C ASP A 487 -12.26 0.28 -2.30
N ARG A 488 -12.04 1.60 -2.45
CA ARG A 488 -13.14 2.57 -2.43
C ARG A 488 -14.16 2.32 -3.55
N THR A 489 -13.70 1.97 -4.74
CA THR A 489 -14.56 1.59 -5.87
C THR A 489 -15.27 0.27 -5.61
N GLY A 490 -14.57 -0.70 -5.03
CA GLY A 490 -15.17 -1.98 -4.61
C GLY A 490 -16.30 -1.78 -3.58
N ASP A 491 -16.08 -0.91 -2.60
CA ASP A 491 -17.08 -0.58 -1.59
C ASP A 491 -18.26 0.23 -2.17
N GLU A 492 -18.00 1.15 -3.12
CA GLU A 492 -19.06 1.86 -3.84
C GLU A 492 -20.01 0.89 -4.53
N MET A 493 -19.47 -0.09 -5.26
CA MET A 493 -20.26 -1.08 -5.98
C MET A 493 -21.03 -2.01 -5.03
N HIS A 494 -20.38 -2.44 -3.94
CA HIS A 494 -21.02 -3.31 -2.96
C HIS A 494 -22.15 -2.59 -2.20
N THR A 495 -21.85 -1.40 -1.69
CA THR A 495 -22.83 -0.58 -0.94
C THR A 495 -24.07 -0.26 -1.77
N SER A 496 -23.88 -0.02 -3.08
CA SER A 496 -24.94 0.34 -4.02
C SER A 496 -25.35 -0.83 -4.93
N MET A 497 -25.14 -2.08 -4.48
CA MET A 497 -25.40 -3.29 -5.28
C MET A 497 -26.83 -3.36 -5.83
N GLU A 498 -27.82 -2.90 -5.06
CA GLU A 498 -29.24 -2.94 -5.43
C GLU A 498 -29.69 -1.70 -6.22
N ALA A 499 -28.85 -0.68 -6.37
CA ALA A 499 -29.22 0.57 -7.04
C ALA A 499 -29.42 0.42 -8.55
N GLY A 500 -28.69 -0.50 -9.18
CA GLY A 500 -28.74 -0.75 -10.62
C GLY A 500 -27.43 -1.32 -11.15
N PRO A 501 -27.36 -1.57 -12.48
CA PRO A 501 -26.14 -2.04 -13.10
C PRO A 501 -25.09 -0.94 -13.09
N MET A 502 -23.88 -1.24 -12.60
CA MET A 502 -22.74 -0.31 -12.58
C MET A 502 -22.22 -0.02 -13.98
N ILE A 503 -21.73 1.17 -14.22
CA ILE A 503 -21.00 1.53 -15.43
C ILE A 503 -19.80 0.60 -15.64
N LYS A 504 -19.20 0.58 -16.84
CA LYS A 504 -17.98 -0.19 -17.12
C LYS A 504 -16.86 0.19 -16.14
N LYS A 505 -16.05 -0.77 -15.73
CA LYS A 505 -14.94 -0.55 -14.78
C LYS A 505 -13.98 0.55 -15.25
N GLY A 506 -13.68 0.61 -16.55
CA GLY A 506 -12.86 1.67 -17.13
C GLY A 506 -13.42 3.08 -16.98
N ASP A 507 -14.76 3.21 -17.04
CA ASP A 507 -15.46 4.50 -16.94
C ASP A 507 -15.53 5.02 -15.49
N MET A 508 -15.29 4.16 -14.49
CA MET A 508 -15.26 4.57 -13.07
C MET A 508 -14.29 5.72 -12.81
N LYS A 509 -13.11 5.71 -13.48
CA LYS A 509 -12.07 6.73 -13.30
C LYS A 509 -12.52 8.15 -13.68
N SER A 510 -13.51 8.27 -14.55
CA SER A 510 -14.08 9.55 -14.99
C SER A 510 -15.43 9.87 -14.35
N SER A 511 -15.91 9.03 -13.43
CA SER A 511 -17.18 9.23 -12.74
C SER A 511 -17.10 10.39 -11.75
N LYS A 512 -18.27 11.02 -11.51
CA LYS A 512 -18.39 12.21 -10.68
C LYS A 512 -17.97 11.94 -9.23
N TRP A 513 -18.37 10.79 -8.68
CA TRP A 513 -18.09 10.43 -7.29
C TRP A 513 -16.59 10.26 -7.02
N ILE A 514 -15.82 9.68 -7.95
CA ILE A 514 -14.38 9.44 -7.71
C ILE A 514 -13.59 10.74 -7.76
N GLY A 515 -13.96 11.68 -8.66
CA GLY A 515 -13.37 13.02 -8.68
C GLY A 515 -13.66 13.78 -7.39
N ALA A 516 -14.89 13.70 -6.89
CA ALA A 516 -15.28 14.28 -5.61
C ALA A 516 -14.54 13.62 -4.44
N TYR A 517 -14.40 12.29 -4.43
CA TYR A 517 -13.65 11.53 -3.43
C TYR A 517 -12.18 11.95 -3.34
N GLU A 518 -11.49 12.01 -4.47
CA GLU A 518 -10.08 12.39 -4.52
C GLU A 518 -9.86 13.84 -4.07
N ASN A 519 -10.77 14.74 -4.40
CA ASN A 519 -10.71 16.13 -3.97
C ASN A 519 -11.11 16.30 -2.50
N ASN A 520 -12.18 15.63 -2.05
CA ASN A 520 -12.66 15.69 -0.66
C ASN A 520 -11.59 15.27 0.35
N ASN A 521 -10.82 14.23 0.04
CA ASN A 521 -9.72 13.78 0.90
C ASN A 521 -8.72 14.91 1.16
N VAL A 522 -8.28 15.59 0.12
CA VAL A 522 -7.33 16.70 0.23
C VAL A 522 -7.96 17.90 0.94
N ASP A 523 -9.16 18.29 0.54
CA ASP A 523 -9.86 19.46 1.08
C ASP A 523 -10.09 19.33 2.59
N ILE A 524 -10.60 18.17 3.03
CA ILE A 524 -10.84 17.89 4.46
C ILE A 524 -9.50 17.79 5.21
N GLY A 525 -8.50 17.13 4.64
CA GLY A 525 -7.16 17.07 5.24
C GLY A 525 -6.58 18.46 5.50
N LEU A 526 -6.67 19.36 4.52
CA LEU A 526 -6.21 20.74 4.66
C LEU A 526 -7.05 21.54 5.65
N GLN A 527 -8.37 21.36 5.64
CA GLN A 527 -9.28 21.98 6.63
C GLN A 527 -8.94 21.54 8.06
N CYS A 528 -8.60 20.26 8.26
CA CYS A 528 -8.20 19.73 9.55
C CYS A 528 -6.75 20.06 9.95
N GLY A 529 -6.00 20.78 9.10
CA GLY A 529 -4.65 21.26 9.40
C GLY A 529 -3.56 20.20 9.29
N LEU A 530 -3.69 19.27 8.35
CA LEU A 530 -2.69 18.24 8.09
C LEU A 530 -1.42 18.79 7.43
N SER A 531 -1.51 19.84 6.62
CA SER A 531 -0.34 20.45 5.96
C SER A 531 0.75 20.81 6.97
N GLY A 532 1.96 20.29 6.79
CA GLY A 532 3.07 20.49 7.71
C GLY A 532 3.02 19.68 9.01
N LYS A 533 2.04 18.78 9.18
CA LYS A 533 1.89 17.92 10.37
C LYS A 533 1.65 16.45 10.06
N ALA A 534 1.05 16.16 8.93
CA ALA A 534 0.67 14.82 8.50
C ALA A 534 0.71 14.72 6.97
N GLN A 535 0.74 13.49 6.46
CA GLN A 535 0.70 13.24 5.03
C GLN A 535 -0.73 13.27 4.50
N ILE A 536 -0.87 13.77 3.28
CA ILE A 536 -2.04 13.61 2.42
C ILE A 536 -1.55 12.82 1.21
N GLY A 537 -1.85 11.52 1.17
CA GLY A 537 -1.32 10.60 0.19
C GLY A 537 -2.31 10.23 -0.89
N LYS A 538 -1.80 9.77 -2.01
CA LYS A 538 -2.56 9.23 -3.14
C LYS A 538 -2.01 7.89 -3.63
N GLY A 539 -2.79 7.26 -4.49
CA GLY A 539 -2.67 5.87 -4.88
C GLY A 539 -1.41 5.47 -5.67
N MET A 540 -1.37 4.17 -5.94
CA MET A 540 -0.28 3.48 -6.60
C MET A 540 -0.23 3.76 -8.11
N TRP A 541 0.98 3.86 -8.66
CA TRP A 541 1.22 3.64 -10.09
C TRP A 541 1.36 2.13 -10.32
N ALA A 542 0.41 1.54 -11.02
CA ALA A 542 0.31 0.09 -11.12
C ALA A 542 1.20 -0.54 -12.21
N MET A 543 1.76 0.25 -13.13
CA MET A 543 2.50 -0.23 -14.30
C MET A 543 4.02 -0.04 -14.16
N PRO A 544 4.75 -0.95 -13.47
CA PRO A 544 6.17 -0.75 -13.15
C PRO A 544 7.09 -0.67 -14.38
N ASP A 545 6.66 -1.21 -15.52
CA ASP A 545 7.42 -1.18 -16.77
C ASP A 545 7.09 0.05 -17.65
N LYS A 546 6.14 0.90 -17.24
CA LYS A 546 5.69 2.12 -17.95
C LYS A 546 6.12 3.38 -17.23
N MET A 547 7.43 3.56 -17.09
CA MET A 547 7.99 4.68 -16.34
C MET A 547 7.90 6.01 -17.09
N LYS A 548 8.00 6.00 -18.43
CA LYS A 548 7.79 7.19 -19.26
C LYS A 548 6.38 7.74 -19.05
N GLU A 549 5.39 6.88 -19.09
CA GLU A 549 3.98 7.26 -18.86
C GLU A 549 3.77 7.74 -17.41
N MET A 550 4.42 7.11 -16.41
CA MET A 550 4.41 7.59 -15.03
C MET A 550 4.97 9.01 -14.91
N MET A 551 6.08 9.31 -15.61
CA MET A 551 6.68 10.63 -15.58
C MET A 551 5.75 11.72 -16.15
N GLU A 552 4.91 11.38 -17.10
CA GLU A 552 3.93 12.30 -17.69
C GLU A 552 2.68 12.48 -16.82
N GLN A 553 2.15 11.41 -16.22
CA GLN A 553 0.82 11.41 -15.60
C GLN A 553 0.86 11.64 -14.08
N LYS A 554 1.88 11.13 -13.37
CA LYS A 554 1.86 11.10 -11.90
C LYS A 554 2.07 12.46 -11.24
N THR A 555 2.48 13.48 -11.99
CA THR A 555 2.43 14.88 -11.56
C THR A 555 1.01 15.33 -11.16
N GLY A 556 -0.02 14.68 -11.72
CA GLY A 556 -1.42 14.89 -11.36
C GLY A 556 -1.69 14.74 -9.86
N HIS A 557 -1.03 13.80 -9.17
CA HIS A 557 -1.17 13.62 -7.73
C HIS A 557 -0.66 14.82 -6.92
N LEU A 558 0.48 15.39 -7.33
CA LEU A 558 1.03 16.58 -6.69
C LEU A 558 0.16 17.81 -6.97
N ASN A 559 -0.29 17.98 -8.21
CA ASN A 559 -1.20 19.05 -8.59
C ASN A 559 -2.54 18.97 -7.83
N ALA A 560 -2.96 17.78 -7.44
CA ALA A 560 -4.12 17.55 -6.59
C ALA A 560 -3.85 17.79 -5.08
N GLY A 561 -2.61 18.07 -4.67
CA GLY A 561 -2.25 18.44 -3.30
C GLY A 561 -1.66 17.31 -2.45
N ALA A 562 -1.32 16.16 -3.03
CA ALA A 562 -0.71 15.05 -2.30
C ALA A 562 0.77 15.31 -2.04
N ASN A 563 1.19 15.27 -0.76
CA ASN A 563 2.60 15.36 -0.38
C ASN A 563 3.32 14.01 -0.34
N CYS A 564 2.61 12.93 -0.57
CA CYS A 564 3.17 11.63 -0.92
C CYS A 564 2.24 10.88 -1.88
N ALA A 565 2.80 10.00 -2.69
CA ALA A 565 2.02 9.10 -3.55
C ALA A 565 2.75 7.77 -3.70
N TRP A 566 1.99 6.70 -3.84
CA TRP A 566 2.53 5.36 -3.85
C TRP A 566 3.22 5.00 -5.17
N VAL A 567 4.32 4.31 -5.07
CA VAL A 567 5.09 3.78 -6.20
C VAL A 567 5.40 2.29 -6.01
N PRO A 568 5.49 1.51 -7.13
CA PRO A 568 5.57 0.06 -7.06
C PRO A 568 6.99 -0.50 -6.87
N SER A 569 8.04 0.34 -7.01
CA SER A 569 9.42 -0.11 -6.97
C SER A 569 10.38 1.00 -6.56
N PRO A 570 11.59 0.65 -6.09
CA PRO A 570 12.67 1.62 -5.85
C PRO A 570 12.99 2.50 -7.05
N THR A 571 13.04 1.93 -8.26
CA THR A 571 13.27 2.67 -9.50
C THR A 571 12.15 3.69 -9.77
N ALA A 572 10.89 3.29 -9.60
CA ALA A 572 9.77 4.22 -9.70
C ALA A 572 9.83 5.33 -8.64
N ALA A 573 10.33 5.03 -7.44
CA ALA A 573 10.55 6.05 -6.40
C ALA A 573 11.60 7.08 -6.84
N ALA A 574 12.72 6.64 -7.42
CA ALA A 574 13.76 7.54 -7.93
C ALA A 574 13.21 8.51 -8.98
N LEU A 575 12.48 8.00 -9.94
CA LEU A 575 11.90 8.80 -11.03
C LEU A 575 10.78 9.72 -10.52
N HIS A 576 9.89 9.20 -9.66
CA HIS A 576 8.81 10.00 -9.09
C HIS A 576 9.31 11.13 -8.19
N ALA A 577 10.47 10.98 -7.55
CA ALA A 577 11.10 12.03 -6.74
C ALA A 577 11.37 13.31 -7.56
N LEU A 578 11.61 13.20 -8.87
CA LEU A 578 11.84 14.34 -9.74
C LEU A 578 10.62 15.29 -9.79
N HIS A 579 9.41 14.77 -9.67
CA HIS A 579 8.18 15.57 -9.62
C HIS A 579 8.12 16.47 -8.37
N TYR A 580 8.69 16.01 -7.24
CA TYR A 580 8.75 16.80 -6.00
C TYR A 580 9.85 17.87 -6.05
N HIS A 581 10.84 17.75 -6.93
CA HIS A 581 11.74 18.85 -7.26
C HIS A 581 11.06 19.92 -8.12
N GLU A 582 10.11 19.50 -8.97
CA GLU A 582 9.37 20.41 -9.85
C GLU A 582 8.28 21.20 -9.10
N ILE A 583 7.49 20.52 -8.26
CA ILE A 583 6.32 21.08 -7.59
C ILE A 583 6.60 21.20 -6.10
N ASN A 584 6.60 22.45 -5.60
CA ASN A 584 6.57 22.69 -4.16
C ASN A 584 5.16 22.42 -3.64
N ILE A 585 4.98 21.27 -3.01
CA ILE A 585 3.67 20.79 -2.61
C ILE A 585 3.03 21.63 -1.53
N PHE A 586 3.80 22.21 -0.62
CA PHE A 586 3.24 23.05 0.46
C PHE A 586 2.69 24.38 -0.07
N GLU A 587 3.33 24.96 -1.10
CA GLU A 587 2.75 26.10 -1.81
C GLU A 587 1.51 25.70 -2.59
N LYS A 588 1.52 24.53 -3.23
CA LYS A 588 0.35 23.98 -3.93
C LYS A 588 -0.84 23.76 -3.00
N GLN A 589 -0.61 23.24 -1.80
CA GLN A 589 -1.65 23.07 -0.78
C GLN A 589 -2.25 24.39 -0.34
N LYS A 590 -1.45 25.47 -0.22
CA LYS A 590 -1.96 26.84 0.05
C LYS A 590 -2.85 27.37 -1.07
N GLU A 591 -2.55 27.04 -2.32
CA GLU A 591 -3.41 27.38 -3.46
C GLU A 591 -4.75 26.63 -3.38
N ILE A 592 -4.69 25.32 -3.14
CA ILE A 592 -5.86 24.44 -3.06
C ILE A 592 -6.80 24.87 -1.93
N GLN A 593 -6.28 25.31 -0.79
CA GLN A 593 -7.11 25.81 0.32
C GLN A 593 -8.01 26.99 -0.04
N LYS A 594 -7.76 27.68 -1.16
CA LYS A 594 -8.56 28.80 -1.62
C LYS A 594 -9.74 28.41 -2.51
N ARG A 595 -9.77 27.15 -2.97
CA ARG A 595 -10.84 26.65 -3.84
C ARG A 595 -12.09 26.29 -3.04
N GLU A 596 -13.23 26.21 -3.73
CA GLU A 596 -14.44 25.61 -3.17
C GLU A 596 -14.19 24.12 -2.93
N SER A 597 -14.57 23.64 -1.74
CA SER A 597 -14.40 22.22 -1.37
C SER A 597 -15.31 21.32 -2.16
N ALA A 598 -14.88 20.06 -2.34
CA ALA A 598 -15.70 19.03 -2.94
C ALA A 598 -17.04 18.87 -2.21
N LYS A 599 -18.11 18.67 -2.97
CA LYS A 599 -19.48 18.57 -2.43
C LYS A 599 -19.82 17.14 -2.05
N LEU A 600 -20.47 16.97 -0.89
CA LEU A 600 -20.96 15.68 -0.45
C LEU A 600 -21.93 15.07 -1.47
N ASP A 601 -22.73 15.89 -2.13
CA ASP A 601 -23.68 15.45 -3.17
C ASP A 601 -22.97 14.75 -4.34
N ASP A 602 -21.84 15.30 -4.76
CA ASP A 602 -21.04 14.71 -5.83
C ASP A 602 -20.39 13.39 -5.39
N LEU A 603 -19.93 13.35 -4.12
CA LEU A 603 -19.36 12.15 -3.51
C LEU A 603 -20.38 11.00 -3.37
N LEU A 604 -21.65 11.33 -3.13
CA LEU A 604 -22.73 10.35 -2.96
C LEU A 604 -23.40 9.92 -4.28
N THR A 605 -22.96 10.47 -5.42
CA THR A 605 -23.46 10.05 -6.73
C THR A 605 -23.11 8.60 -6.99
N ILE A 606 -24.11 7.77 -7.28
CA ILE A 606 -23.93 6.35 -7.51
C ILE A 606 -23.63 6.10 -8.98
N PRO A 607 -22.58 5.33 -9.34
CA PRO A 607 -22.15 5.11 -10.72
C PRO A 607 -22.98 4.03 -11.43
N VAL A 608 -24.29 4.17 -11.46
CA VAL A 608 -25.18 3.27 -12.21
C VAL A 608 -25.27 3.71 -13.67
N ALA A 609 -25.38 2.73 -14.55
CA ALA A 609 -25.60 2.96 -15.99
C ALA A 609 -27.07 3.27 -16.23
N ASP A 610 -27.36 4.38 -16.93
CA ASP A 610 -28.71 4.70 -17.38
C ASP A 610 -29.00 3.93 -18.69
N ARG A 611 -29.94 2.96 -18.61
CA ARG A 611 -30.41 2.14 -19.75
C ARG A 611 -29.24 1.60 -20.61
N PRO A 612 -28.37 0.76 -20.05
CA PRO A 612 -27.20 0.27 -20.76
C PRO A 612 -27.62 -0.51 -22.02
N ASN A 613 -27.05 -0.12 -23.15
CA ASN A 613 -27.26 -0.76 -24.46
C ASN A 613 -25.95 -1.36 -25.01
N TRP A 614 -25.10 -1.85 -24.12
CA TRP A 614 -23.82 -2.43 -24.49
C TRP A 614 -24.01 -3.67 -25.38
N SER A 615 -23.17 -3.79 -26.40
CA SER A 615 -23.10 -4.98 -27.24
C SER A 615 -22.56 -6.19 -26.43
N MET A 616 -22.87 -7.39 -26.92
CA MET A 616 -22.31 -8.61 -26.35
C MET A 616 -20.78 -8.64 -26.36
N GLU A 617 -20.17 -8.00 -27.38
CA GLU A 617 -18.73 -7.87 -27.49
C GLU A 617 -18.16 -6.98 -26.36
N GLU A 618 -18.78 -5.84 -26.11
CA GLU A 618 -18.40 -4.95 -24.99
C GLU A 618 -18.54 -5.64 -23.62
N ILE A 619 -19.65 -6.35 -23.41
CA ILE A 619 -19.89 -7.10 -22.16
C ILE A 619 -18.83 -8.20 -21.99
N ASN A 620 -18.55 -8.99 -23.02
CA ASN A 620 -17.55 -10.05 -22.98
C ASN A 620 -16.13 -9.50 -22.77
N SER A 621 -15.81 -8.35 -23.37
CA SER A 621 -14.53 -7.68 -23.16
C SER A 621 -14.33 -7.25 -21.71
N GLU A 622 -15.35 -6.65 -21.10
CA GLU A 622 -15.33 -6.21 -19.71
C GLU A 622 -15.18 -7.37 -18.71
N ILE A 623 -15.95 -8.46 -18.94
CA ILE A 623 -15.84 -9.68 -18.14
C ILE A 623 -14.46 -10.31 -18.32
N SER A 624 -13.90 -10.35 -19.54
CA SER A 624 -12.59 -10.92 -19.82
C SER A 624 -11.48 -10.17 -19.11
N ASN A 625 -11.51 -8.84 -19.11
CA ASN A 625 -10.55 -8.01 -18.38
C ASN A 625 -10.58 -8.29 -16.87
N SER A 626 -11.76 -8.35 -16.28
CA SER A 626 -11.91 -8.63 -14.85
C SER A 626 -11.55 -10.07 -14.50
N ALA A 627 -11.91 -11.04 -15.35
CA ALA A 627 -11.53 -12.45 -15.18
C ALA A 627 -10.01 -12.67 -15.26
N GLN A 628 -9.34 -12.00 -16.22
CA GLN A 628 -7.88 -12.04 -16.34
C GLN A 628 -7.21 -11.59 -15.04
N THR A 629 -7.61 -10.44 -14.53
CA THR A 629 -7.08 -9.88 -13.28
C THR A 629 -7.32 -10.83 -12.11
N LEU A 630 -8.56 -11.30 -11.93
CA LEU A 630 -8.90 -12.24 -10.86
C LEU A 630 -8.04 -13.50 -10.91
N LEU A 631 -8.02 -14.19 -12.04
CA LEU A 631 -7.30 -15.44 -12.18
C LEU A 631 -5.79 -15.26 -12.01
N GLY A 632 -5.22 -14.21 -12.59
CA GLY A 632 -3.79 -13.92 -12.51
C GLY A 632 -3.29 -13.71 -11.08
N TYR A 633 -4.05 -12.99 -10.25
CA TYR A 633 -3.69 -12.79 -8.84
C TYR A 633 -4.10 -13.96 -7.94
N VAL A 634 -5.28 -14.54 -8.14
CA VAL A 634 -5.78 -15.61 -7.29
C VAL A 634 -4.93 -16.88 -7.40
N VAL A 635 -4.45 -17.25 -8.60
CA VAL A 635 -3.58 -18.41 -8.75
C VAL A 635 -2.28 -18.25 -7.95
N ARG A 636 -1.67 -17.07 -7.97
CA ARG A 636 -0.45 -16.78 -7.21
C ARG A 636 -0.73 -16.76 -5.70
N TRP A 637 -1.83 -16.16 -5.30
CA TRP A 637 -2.26 -16.07 -3.92
C TRP A 637 -2.53 -17.46 -3.32
N ILE A 638 -3.32 -18.28 -4.00
CA ILE A 638 -3.75 -19.61 -3.52
C ILE A 638 -2.63 -20.64 -3.62
N ASP A 639 -1.99 -20.76 -4.78
CA ASP A 639 -1.03 -21.84 -5.01
C ASP A 639 0.35 -21.54 -4.41
N HIS A 640 0.79 -20.29 -4.45
CA HIS A 640 2.15 -19.90 -4.02
C HIS A 640 2.22 -19.07 -2.74
N GLY A 641 1.10 -18.56 -2.22
CA GLY A 641 1.11 -17.66 -1.06
C GLY A 641 1.76 -16.31 -1.36
N VAL A 642 1.61 -15.82 -2.59
CA VAL A 642 2.15 -14.55 -3.04
C VAL A 642 1.01 -13.53 -3.17
N GLY A 643 1.00 -12.53 -2.29
CA GLY A 643 -0.07 -11.52 -2.20
C GLY A 643 0.09 -10.36 -3.19
N CYS A 644 1.31 -10.09 -3.66
CA CYS A 644 1.60 -9.04 -4.63
C CYS A 644 2.70 -9.48 -5.58
N SER A 645 2.45 -9.36 -6.87
CA SER A 645 3.41 -9.69 -7.93
C SER A 645 3.03 -8.96 -9.21
N LYS A 646 3.98 -8.85 -10.15
CA LYS A 646 3.69 -8.34 -11.50
C LYS A 646 2.88 -9.37 -12.28
N VAL A 647 1.63 -9.06 -12.60
CA VAL A 647 0.69 -9.93 -13.32
C VAL A 647 0.37 -9.30 -14.67
N PRO A 648 0.53 -10.01 -15.80
CA PRO A 648 0.15 -9.49 -17.12
C PRO A 648 -1.37 -9.27 -17.21
N ASP A 649 -1.78 -8.14 -17.75
CA ASP A 649 -3.17 -7.92 -18.17
C ASP A 649 -3.47 -8.59 -19.53
N ILE A 650 -4.67 -8.37 -20.06
CA ILE A 650 -5.11 -8.92 -21.33
C ILE A 650 -4.27 -8.44 -22.54
N ASN A 651 -3.57 -7.32 -22.39
CA ASN A 651 -2.67 -6.72 -23.38
C ASN A 651 -1.20 -7.06 -23.12
N ASN A 652 -0.91 -7.97 -22.18
CA ASN A 652 0.43 -8.32 -21.69
C ASN A 652 1.18 -7.16 -21.02
N VAL A 653 0.48 -6.13 -20.55
CA VAL A 653 1.07 -5.09 -19.70
C VAL A 653 1.18 -5.62 -18.28
N GLY A 654 2.39 -5.61 -17.73
CA GLY A 654 2.61 -6.03 -16.35
C GLY A 654 2.01 -5.03 -15.37
N LEU A 655 1.05 -5.50 -14.55
CA LEU A 655 0.44 -4.73 -13.47
C LEU A 655 0.96 -5.24 -12.14
N MET A 656 1.33 -4.34 -11.25
CA MET A 656 1.70 -4.64 -9.87
C MET A 656 0.66 -4.02 -8.94
N GLU A 657 -0.34 -4.80 -8.63
CA GLU A 657 -1.47 -4.46 -7.77
C GLU A 657 -1.55 -5.47 -6.63
N ASP A 658 -2.36 -5.17 -5.63
CA ASP A 658 -2.58 -6.03 -4.48
C ASP A 658 -4.02 -6.60 -4.48
N ARG A 659 -4.44 -7.18 -3.36
CA ARG A 659 -5.74 -7.83 -3.19
C ARG A 659 -6.93 -6.90 -3.45
N ALA A 660 -6.79 -5.58 -3.29
CA ALA A 660 -7.85 -4.61 -3.55
C ALA A 660 -8.38 -4.69 -5.00
N THR A 661 -7.53 -5.05 -5.96
CA THR A 661 -7.95 -5.23 -7.36
C THR A 661 -8.92 -6.41 -7.53
N LEU A 662 -8.83 -7.43 -6.69
CA LEU A 662 -9.77 -8.57 -6.69
C LEU A 662 -11.16 -8.12 -6.24
N ARG A 663 -11.24 -7.23 -5.24
CA ARG A 663 -12.51 -6.71 -4.74
C ARG A 663 -13.26 -5.94 -5.81
N ILE A 664 -12.61 -5.01 -6.50
CA ILE A 664 -13.26 -4.24 -7.59
C ILE A 664 -13.73 -5.14 -8.72
N SER A 665 -12.88 -6.07 -9.19
CA SER A 665 -13.21 -6.95 -10.32
C SER A 665 -14.33 -7.93 -10.00
N SER A 666 -14.32 -8.53 -8.80
CA SER A 666 -15.35 -9.48 -8.38
C SER A 666 -16.70 -8.80 -8.14
N GLN A 667 -16.72 -7.63 -7.48
CA GLN A 667 -17.95 -6.89 -7.20
C GLN A 667 -18.59 -6.36 -8.49
N HIS A 668 -17.80 -5.93 -9.47
CA HIS A 668 -18.30 -5.46 -10.76
C HIS A 668 -19.05 -6.58 -11.52
N ILE A 669 -18.42 -7.75 -11.66
CA ILE A 669 -19.08 -8.88 -12.35
C ILE A 669 -20.28 -9.38 -11.54
N ALA A 670 -20.19 -9.45 -10.20
CA ALA A 670 -21.31 -9.85 -9.35
C ALA A 670 -22.50 -8.90 -9.50
N ASN A 671 -22.27 -7.59 -9.61
CA ASN A 671 -23.31 -6.60 -9.89
C ASN A 671 -23.93 -6.81 -11.26
N TRP A 672 -23.13 -7.04 -12.30
CA TRP A 672 -23.64 -7.27 -13.64
C TRP A 672 -24.46 -8.56 -13.78
N ILE A 673 -24.08 -9.63 -13.07
CA ILE A 673 -24.90 -10.84 -12.96
C ILE A 673 -26.21 -10.54 -12.23
N HIS A 674 -26.16 -9.76 -11.15
CA HIS A 674 -27.32 -9.43 -10.34
C HIS A 674 -28.39 -8.62 -11.10
N HIS A 675 -27.93 -7.77 -12.04
CA HIS A 675 -28.80 -6.93 -12.89
C HIS A 675 -29.00 -7.48 -14.30
N ASP A 676 -28.79 -8.78 -14.54
CA ASP A 676 -29.01 -9.46 -15.80
C ASP A 676 -28.28 -8.85 -17.02
N ILE A 677 -27.16 -8.11 -16.80
CA ILE A 677 -26.27 -7.64 -17.86
C ILE A 677 -25.53 -8.82 -18.48
N CYS A 678 -25.17 -9.81 -17.68
CA CYS A 678 -24.57 -11.06 -18.11
C CYS A 678 -25.13 -12.23 -17.29
N THR A 679 -24.97 -13.45 -17.82
CA THR A 679 -25.40 -14.67 -17.13
C THR A 679 -24.23 -15.36 -16.42
N LYS A 680 -24.54 -16.16 -15.39
CA LYS A 680 -23.54 -17.00 -14.72
C LYS A 680 -22.85 -17.98 -15.69
N SER A 681 -23.60 -18.52 -16.66
CA SER A 681 -23.03 -19.40 -17.69
C SER A 681 -22.03 -18.69 -18.58
N GLN A 682 -22.37 -17.51 -19.06
CA GLN A 682 -21.48 -16.66 -19.86
C GLN A 682 -20.19 -16.32 -19.09
N VAL A 683 -20.31 -15.90 -17.85
CA VAL A 683 -19.14 -15.60 -16.98
C VAL A 683 -18.28 -16.85 -16.81
N MET A 684 -18.87 -18.03 -16.56
CA MET A 684 -18.12 -19.28 -16.42
C MET A 684 -17.36 -19.66 -17.70
N GLU A 685 -17.95 -19.46 -18.87
CA GLU A 685 -17.27 -19.70 -20.16
C GLU A 685 -16.05 -18.78 -20.33
N VAL A 686 -16.23 -17.48 -20.01
CA VAL A 686 -15.13 -16.51 -20.05
C VAL A 686 -14.06 -16.87 -19.02
N MET A 687 -14.42 -17.24 -17.79
CA MET A 687 -13.46 -17.66 -16.75
C MET A 687 -12.62 -18.84 -17.22
N LYS A 688 -13.22 -19.86 -17.82
CA LYS A 688 -12.47 -21.03 -18.36
C LYS A 688 -11.55 -20.64 -19.51
N LYS A 689 -11.99 -19.74 -20.40
CA LYS A 689 -11.17 -19.21 -21.49
C LYS A 689 -9.97 -18.43 -20.95
N MET A 690 -10.19 -17.53 -20.00
CA MET A 690 -9.14 -16.69 -19.43
C MET A 690 -8.17 -17.50 -18.56
N ALA A 691 -8.62 -18.55 -17.89
CA ALA A 691 -7.73 -19.45 -17.14
C ALA A 691 -6.66 -20.10 -18.03
N LYS A 692 -7.00 -20.49 -19.27
CA LYS A 692 -6.03 -20.99 -20.23
C LYS A 692 -4.98 -19.94 -20.60
N ILE A 693 -5.40 -18.70 -20.80
CA ILE A 693 -4.48 -17.60 -21.12
C ILE A 693 -3.54 -17.33 -19.94
N VAL A 694 -4.07 -17.31 -18.71
CA VAL A 694 -3.26 -17.13 -17.50
C VAL A 694 -2.26 -18.26 -17.31
N ASP A 695 -2.68 -19.51 -17.55
CA ASP A 695 -1.79 -20.68 -17.53
C ASP A 695 -0.65 -20.53 -18.54
N ASP A 696 -0.94 -20.12 -19.78
CA ASP A 696 0.08 -19.90 -20.82
C ASP A 696 1.03 -18.75 -20.45
N GLN A 697 0.52 -17.66 -19.90
CA GLN A 697 1.34 -16.54 -19.42
C GLN A 697 2.29 -16.95 -18.28
N ASN A 698 1.85 -17.81 -17.39
CA ASN A 698 2.62 -18.26 -16.24
C ASN A 698 3.58 -19.41 -16.53
N LYS A 699 3.40 -20.12 -17.63
CA LYS A 699 4.17 -21.33 -17.99
C LYS A 699 5.68 -21.11 -18.01
N ASN A 700 6.15 -19.92 -18.38
CA ASN A 700 7.54 -19.55 -18.49
C ASN A 700 8.02 -18.63 -17.36
N ASP A 701 7.18 -18.34 -16.39
CA ASP A 701 7.56 -17.46 -15.26
C ASP A 701 8.47 -18.25 -14.30
N GLY A 702 9.75 -17.87 -14.27
CA GLY A 702 10.74 -18.51 -13.40
C GLY A 702 10.45 -18.39 -11.89
N ALA A 703 9.58 -17.48 -11.48
CA ALA A 703 9.10 -17.39 -10.11
C ALA A 703 8.21 -18.58 -9.74
N TYR A 704 7.50 -19.16 -10.71
CA TYR A 704 6.68 -20.35 -10.54
C TYR A 704 7.51 -21.64 -10.50
N THR A 705 8.57 -21.71 -11.30
CA THR A 705 9.42 -22.90 -11.40
C THR A 705 10.52 -22.96 -10.34
N ARG A 706 10.92 -21.82 -9.76
CA ARG A 706 12.06 -21.71 -8.82
C ARG A 706 11.69 -21.74 -7.35
N SER A 707 10.43 -21.63 -6.98
CA SER A 707 10.04 -21.46 -5.57
C SER A 707 10.18 -22.73 -4.71
N GLY A 708 10.56 -23.89 -5.28
CA GLY A 708 10.75 -25.15 -4.54
C GLY A 708 9.50 -25.68 -3.82
N ARG A 709 8.35 -25.02 -4.00
CA ARG A 709 7.09 -25.31 -3.33
C ARG A 709 6.06 -25.96 -4.26
N GLY A 710 6.50 -26.99 -5.00
CA GLY A 710 5.62 -27.75 -5.87
C GLY A 710 5.53 -27.20 -7.30
N SER A 711 5.21 -28.06 -8.24
CA SER A 711 4.92 -27.70 -9.62
C SER A 711 3.66 -26.83 -9.69
N TYR A 712 3.67 -25.83 -10.56
CA TYR A 712 2.48 -25.08 -10.92
C TYR A 712 1.40 -26.03 -11.44
N GLU A 713 0.26 -26.07 -10.78
CA GLU A 713 -0.90 -26.81 -11.28
C GLU A 713 -1.68 -25.90 -12.23
N MET A 714 -1.70 -26.24 -13.52
CA MET A 714 -2.49 -25.49 -14.48
C MET A 714 -3.98 -25.62 -14.17
N MET A 715 -4.65 -24.48 -14.01
CA MET A 715 -6.09 -24.45 -13.75
C MET A 715 -6.90 -25.14 -14.84
N SER A 716 -6.45 -25.00 -16.10
CA SER A 716 -7.14 -25.52 -17.28
C SER A 716 -7.01 -27.04 -17.47
N GLU A 717 -6.08 -27.71 -16.78
CA GLU A 717 -5.97 -29.17 -16.82
C GLU A 717 -7.12 -29.85 -16.09
N ASN A 718 -7.58 -29.25 -14.98
CA ASN A 718 -8.73 -29.75 -14.24
C ASN A 718 -9.44 -28.65 -13.45
N PHE A 719 -10.38 -27.96 -14.06
CA PHE A 719 -11.17 -26.92 -13.43
C PHE A 719 -11.91 -27.37 -12.16
N GLU A 720 -12.35 -28.63 -12.11
CA GLU A 720 -13.10 -29.20 -10.99
C GLU A 720 -12.21 -29.48 -9.77
N GLN A 721 -10.91 -29.59 -9.93
CA GLN A 721 -9.96 -29.84 -8.84
C GLN A 721 -9.14 -28.60 -8.47
N SER A 722 -8.93 -27.68 -9.39
CA SER A 722 -8.16 -26.46 -9.13
C SER A 722 -8.82 -25.60 -8.05
N ILE A 723 -8.17 -25.51 -6.88
CA ILE A 723 -8.63 -24.65 -5.77
C ILE A 723 -8.57 -23.19 -6.19
N ALA A 724 -7.52 -22.78 -6.92
CA ALA A 724 -7.36 -21.42 -7.41
C ALA A 724 -8.50 -21.01 -8.35
N PHE A 725 -8.81 -21.85 -9.35
CA PHE A 725 -9.92 -21.58 -10.28
C PHE A 725 -11.26 -21.47 -9.55
N LYS A 726 -11.55 -22.41 -8.66
CA LYS A 726 -12.79 -22.38 -7.85
C LYS A 726 -12.86 -21.12 -6.99
N THR A 727 -11.74 -20.72 -6.38
CA THR A 727 -11.69 -19.51 -5.56
C THR A 727 -12.01 -18.28 -6.39
N ALA A 728 -11.41 -18.14 -7.58
CA ALA A 728 -11.69 -17.01 -8.46
C ALA A 728 -13.17 -16.96 -8.89
N CYS A 729 -13.78 -18.13 -9.18
CA CYS A 729 -15.20 -18.22 -9.47
C CYS A 729 -16.07 -17.85 -8.26
N ASP A 730 -15.73 -18.34 -7.07
CA ASP A 730 -16.45 -18.06 -5.82
C ASP A 730 -16.40 -16.58 -5.44
N LEU A 731 -15.29 -15.87 -5.68
CA LEU A 731 -15.19 -14.43 -5.48
C LEU A 731 -16.24 -13.65 -6.30
N ILE A 732 -16.57 -14.14 -7.49
CA ILE A 732 -17.61 -13.53 -8.33
C ILE A 732 -19.02 -13.99 -7.89
N PHE A 733 -19.26 -15.32 -7.92
CA PHE A 733 -20.60 -15.86 -7.78
C PHE A 733 -21.17 -15.73 -6.35
N LYS A 734 -20.32 -15.57 -5.36
CA LYS A 734 -20.65 -15.30 -3.96
C LYS A 734 -20.25 -13.89 -3.53
N GLY A 735 -19.83 -13.03 -4.47
CA GLY A 735 -19.31 -11.70 -4.18
C GLY A 735 -20.32 -10.80 -3.46
N LYS A 736 -21.57 -10.84 -3.88
CA LYS A 736 -22.67 -10.10 -3.23
C LYS A 736 -22.90 -10.54 -1.76
N GLU A 737 -22.62 -11.80 -1.43
CA GLU A 737 -22.85 -12.37 -0.10
C GLU A 737 -21.66 -12.12 0.85
N GLN A 738 -20.53 -11.62 0.33
CA GLN A 738 -19.34 -11.37 1.15
C GLN A 738 -19.52 -10.08 1.97
N PRO A 739 -19.07 -10.09 3.25
CA PRO A 739 -19.19 -8.91 4.10
C PRO A 739 -18.44 -7.73 3.46
N SER A 740 -19.13 -6.63 3.23
CA SER A 740 -18.64 -5.43 2.53
C SER A 740 -17.98 -5.71 1.16
N GLY A 741 -18.28 -6.83 0.54
CA GLY A 741 -17.70 -7.27 -0.73
C GLY A 741 -16.22 -7.67 -0.66
N TYR A 742 -15.69 -7.93 0.52
CA TYR A 742 -14.28 -8.32 0.71
C TYR A 742 -13.96 -9.70 0.18
N THR A 743 -12.73 -9.87 -0.26
CA THR A 743 -12.23 -11.12 -0.83
C THR A 743 -11.52 -12.01 0.19
N GLU A 744 -11.11 -11.43 1.31
CA GLU A 744 -10.32 -12.06 2.37
C GLU A 744 -10.94 -13.34 2.91
N PRO A 745 -12.24 -13.39 3.23
CA PRO A 745 -12.83 -14.62 3.80
C PRO A 745 -12.66 -15.85 2.89
N LEU A 746 -12.88 -15.68 1.59
CA LEU A 746 -12.73 -16.77 0.62
C LEU A 746 -11.27 -17.09 0.32
N LEU A 747 -10.42 -16.09 0.19
CA LEU A 747 -8.99 -16.28 -0.07
C LEU A 747 -8.30 -16.99 1.09
N HIS A 748 -8.50 -16.54 2.32
CA HIS A 748 -7.90 -17.17 3.51
C HIS A 748 -8.33 -18.62 3.67
N LEU A 749 -9.65 -18.89 3.57
CA LEU A 749 -10.19 -20.24 3.64
C LEU A 749 -9.55 -21.16 2.61
N ASN A 750 -9.50 -20.73 1.35
CA ASN A 750 -9.01 -21.59 0.27
C ASN A 750 -7.49 -21.73 0.26
N ARG A 751 -6.74 -20.72 0.75
CA ARG A 751 -5.29 -20.87 0.96
C ARG A 751 -4.99 -21.87 2.07
N LEU A 752 -5.72 -21.86 3.18
CA LEU A 752 -5.59 -22.85 4.23
C LEU A 752 -5.90 -24.26 3.71
N LEU A 753 -6.93 -24.41 2.87
CA LEU A 753 -7.24 -25.69 2.19
C LEU A 753 -6.07 -26.14 1.29
N LYS A 754 -5.48 -25.25 0.51
CA LYS A 754 -4.32 -25.57 -0.33
C LYS A 754 -3.11 -25.98 0.50
N LYS A 755 -2.77 -25.24 1.57
CA LYS A 755 -1.69 -25.59 2.50
C LYS A 755 -1.92 -26.97 3.11
N SER A 756 -3.14 -27.31 3.51
CA SER A 756 -3.46 -28.62 4.10
C SER A 756 -3.40 -29.78 3.10
N SER A 757 -3.56 -29.53 1.81
CA SER A 757 -3.46 -30.55 0.76
C SER A 757 -2.02 -30.84 0.32
N GLN A 758 -1.08 -29.97 0.67
CA GLN A 758 0.34 -30.09 0.36
C GLN A 758 1.15 -30.76 1.47
N ASN A 759 0.56 -30.89 2.68
CA ASN A 759 1.11 -31.58 3.84
C ASN A 759 0.50 -33.00 3.95
#